data_d67bf94219ee1a48f9accda59e035eaa
#
_entry.id   d67bf94219ee1a48f9accda59e035eaa
#
_cell.length_a   1.000
_cell.length_b   1.000
_cell.length_c   1.000
_cell.angle_alpha   90.00
_cell.angle_beta   90.00
_cell.angle_gamma   90.00
#
_symmetry.space_group_name_H-M   'P 1'
#
loop_
_entity.id
_entity.type
_entity.pdbx_description
1 polymer ?
#
loop_
_entity_poly.entity_id
_entity_poly.type
_entity_poly.pdbx_seq_one_letter_code
_entity_poly.pdbx_strand_id
1 'polypeptide(L)'
;MNLRKLILLVVMALGITLLSQAQIARSGERPTEGGGLRTAELLQLPTFRAPQFDQDSARREMERGSVELRAYLFAQPLGVDLDIIQKGEHTQWSDGTEVWRYRIRSQGAKSLGFFFDQWELPRGAYLYIYSTLDPTYGIGGFGWENNSERGSLPIQPILGDDVVIELQAPKGSRPRLHLKELYHGVRSIEGLLRYAMPQAGSPQGLACTPEVACYPEYQDVARSVVVVVTGSGALGTGSLVNNTSGNGRPLILTAAHVIERSYNYGLLTQKEKEAEAERSIFFFNYQTPMCDSSIQPGRTQSVAGAKLLGCDATTDVALMELNVAPPADYQVYYAGWNVAPNLKEMHANIHHPWGYSKRINLAFSALSYTTYSGGNLPFGEMQHLKIPFWDLGTTAAGSSGSPLLDTQHRIIGVLSGGESYCDRRSIDFFASLQRVWQSNDLDARNVVAALDPTGSKATTCAGRGAVRGEDQAPQRLTNMRIPPSNSRVTELLPQMDRAKLLGTDHGVVEIGESYRMAAGSKVYGLYLMLSGEAQSGDEVQVTIYGNGGATRLSTEVLSLESLVLNSKEKKTQVPGAFREIYLRLSSPLEVTSDQVVYFSISTASIPQGVSVVHQKHSEPTANSVMWRVGSEWQPYTKYNRGGGLSLWIDPVVSHVTLTAPTLVEPRLKITPLNDEQMMLKVNDLSGSASYMLRAYTLLGEPIYSDRSVGKDFFIFPRNLFEGFGVVILNVSGDGWSESIKALFPKN
;
A
#
# COMPACT_ATOMS: atom_id res chain seq x y z
N MET A 1 41.92 -32.54 3.51
CA MET A 1 40.53 -32.32 3.92
C MET A 1 39.66 -33.19 3.03
N ASN A 2 38.98 -34.20 3.58
CA ASN A 2 38.33 -35.27 2.82
C ASN A 2 37.15 -34.71 1.96
N LEU A 3 37.10 -35.07 0.68
CA LEU A 3 36.06 -34.69 -0.27
C LEU A 3 34.63 -34.89 0.29
N ARG A 4 34.42 -35.87 1.16
CA ARG A 4 33.14 -36.08 1.87
C ARG A 4 32.82 -34.96 2.89
N LYS A 5 33.80 -34.32 3.50
CA LYS A 5 33.60 -33.17 4.40
C LYS A 5 33.35 -31.89 3.61
N LEU A 6 33.94 -31.78 2.43
CA LEU A 6 33.65 -30.65 1.51
C LEU A 6 32.24 -30.74 0.91
N ILE A 7 31.82 -31.96 0.53
CA ILE A 7 30.44 -32.18 0.04
C ILE A 7 29.43 -31.98 1.17
N LEU A 8 29.71 -32.35 2.42
CA LEU A 8 28.83 -32.10 3.56
C LEU A 8 28.76 -30.60 3.91
N LEU A 9 29.85 -29.84 3.76
CA LEU A 9 29.89 -28.39 3.94
C LEU A 9 29.19 -27.65 2.79
N VAL A 10 29.29 -28.14 1.57
CA VAL A 10 28.56 -27.57 0.41
C VAL A 10 27.08 -27.92 0.50
N VAL A 11 26.68 -29.08 0.99
CA VAL A 11 25.30 -29.47 1.26
C VAL A 11 24.73 -28.72 2.48
N MET A 12 25.56 -28.40 3.48
CA MET A 12 25.16 -27.51 4.58
C MET A 12 25.14 -26.01 4.19
N ALA A 13 25.93 -25.60 3.20
CA ALA A 13 25.91 -24.23 2.67
C ALA A 13 24.82 -24.03 1.58
N LEU A 14 24.35 -25.12 1.00
CA LEU A 14 23.08 -25.19 0.22
C LEU A 14 21.87 -25.50 1.10
N GLY A 15 22.06 -25.45 2.42
CA GLY A 15 21.00 -25.46 3.42
C GLY A 15 20.06 -24.29 3.18
N ILE A 16 19.06 -24.59 2.36
CA ILE A 16 17.69 -24.13 2.45
C ILE A 16 17.58 -22.82 3.23
N THR A 17 17.80 -21.70 2.58
CA THR A 17 17.02 -20.53 2.91
C THR A 17 15.56 -20.92 2.60
N LEU A 18 14.90 -21.53 3.57
CA LEU A 18 13.45 -21.53 3.65
C LEU A 18 13.11 -20.03 3.66
N LEU A 19 12.81 -19.51 2.49
CA LEU A 19 12.14 -18.23 2.36
C LEU A 19 10.80 -18.45 3.09
N SER A 20 10.78 -18.13 4.37
CA SER A 20 9.54 -17.92 5.12
C SER A 20 8.84 -16.82 4.36
N GLN A 21 7.87 -17.18 3.54
CA GLN A 21 7.10 -16.21 2.78
C GLN A 21 6.14 -15.54 3.77
N ALA A 22 6.08 -14.21 3.70
CA ALA A 22 5.11 -13.41 4.42
C ALA A 22 3.70 -13.94 4.18
N GLN A 23 2.78 -13.62 5.10
CA GLN A 23 1.37 -13.84 4.87
C GLN A 23 0.98 -13.11 3.56
N ILE A 24 0.87 -13.87 2.48
CA ILE A 24 0.31 -13.39 1.24
C ILE A 24 -1.18 -13.69 1.35
N ALA A 25 -1.95 -12.70 1.77
CA ALA A 25 -3.38 -12.76 1.62
C ALA A 25 -3.67 -12.72 0.12
N ARG A 26 -3.96 -13.87 -0.46
CA ARG A 26 -4.58 -13.92 -1.78
C ARG A 26 -6.05 -13.63 -1.57
N SER A 27 -6.53 -12.51 -2.05
CA SER A 27 -7.96 -12.29 -2.15
C SER A 27 -8.47 -13.16 -3.29
N GLY A 28 -9.36 -14.11 -2.98
CA GLY A 28 -10.32 -14.46 -3.97
C GLY A 28 -10.42 -15.83 -4.52
N GLU A 29 -9.60 -16.79 -4.31
CA GLU A 29 -9.89 -18.09 -4.92
C GLU A 29 -10.09 -19.19 -3.89
N ARG A 30 -11.33 -19.61 -3.83
CA ARG A 30 -11.72 -20.90 -3.29
C ARG A 30 -11.68 -21.89 -4.44
N PRO A 31 -10.74 -22.84 -4.50
CA PRO A 31 -10.85 -23.95 -5.45
C PRO A 31 -12.12 -24.71 -5.15
N THR A 32 -13.07 -24.71 -6.05
CA THR A 32 -14.30 -25.48 -5.94
C THR A 32 -14.21 -26.64 -6.92
N GLU A 33 -14.04 -27.88 -6.44
CA GLU A 33 -14.48 -29.01 -7.24
C GLU A 33 -16.00 -29.02 -7.25
N GLY A 34 -16.60 -28.92 -8.44
CA GLY A 34 -17.97 -29.32 -8.67
C GLY A 34 -19.08 -28.49 -8.03
N GLY A 35 -18.91 -27.18 -7.94
CA GLY A 35 -19.93 -26.30 -7.38
C GLY A 35 -19.82 -26.17 -5.86
N GLY A 36 -19.46 -24.95 -5.40
CA GLY A 36 -19.40 -24.66 -3.97
C GLY A 36 -20.69 -24.99 -3.25
N LEU A 37 -20.59 -25.26 -1.94
CA LEU A 37 -21.77 -25.48 -1.09
C LEU A 37 -22.77 -24.34 -1.29
N ARG A 38 -24.03 -24.69 -1.46
CA ARG A 38 -25.12 -23.71 -1.52
C ARG A 38 -25.21 -23.00 -0.17
N THR A 39 -25.65 -21.77 -0.16
CA THR A 39 -25.85 -20.98 1.07
C THR A 39 -26.63 -21.76 2.14
N ALA A 40 -27.63 -22.57 1.75
CA ALA A 40 -28.39 -23.41 2.66
C ALA A 40 -27.54 -24.49 3.35
N GLU A 41 -26.56 -25.05 2.66
CA GLU A 41 -25.64 -26.08 3.19
C GLU A 41 -24.62 -25.43 4.14
N LEU A 42 -24.10 -24.24 3.81
CA LEU A 42 -23.21 -23.47 4.67
C LEU A 42 -23.88 -23.14 6.03
N LEU A 43 -25.19 -22.91 6.04
CA LEU A 43 -25.95 -22.63 7.26
C LEU A 43 -26.12 -23.83 8.18
N GLN A 44 -25.91 -25.07 7.70
CA GLN A 44 -25.99 -26.32 8.48
C GLN A 44 -24.65 -26.71 9.10
N LEU A 45 -23.55 -26.07 8.75
CA LEU A 45 -22.22 -26.39 9.29
C LEU A 45 -22.16 -26.27 10.83
N PRO A 46 -21.30 -27.05 11.48
CA PRO A 46 -20.96 -26.84 12.90
C PRO A 46 -20.59 -25.37 13.11
N THR A 47 -21.21 -24.70 14.08
CA THR A 47 -21.13 -23.24 14.22
C THR A 47 -20.69 -22.83 15.60
N PHE A 48 -19.61 -22.05 15.70
CA PHE A 48 -19.31 -21.27 16.88
C PHE A 48 -20.14 -19.99 16.87
N ARG A 49 -20.80 -19.68 17.97
CA ARG A 49 -21.50 -18.41 18.18
C ARG A 49 -20.80 -17.62 19.26
N ALA A 50 -20.26 -16.48 18.88
CA ALA A 50 -19.59 -15.60 19.84
C ALA A 50 -20.55 -15.10 20.93
N PRO A 51 -20.07 -14.92 22.18
CA PRO A 51 -20.86 -14.31 23.24
C PRO A 51 -21.36 -12.92 22.83
N GLN A 52 -22.57 -12.59 23.23
CA GLN A 52 -23.11 -11.24 23.04
C GLN A 52 -22.59 -10.29 24.13
N PHE A 53 -22.39 -9.05 23.75
CA PHE A 53 -22.00 -7.95 24.65
C PHE A 53 -22.71 -6.66 24.23
N ASP A 54 -22.64 -5.62 25.05
CA ASP A 54 -23.20 -4.31 24.74
C ASP A 54 -22.34 -3.58 23.69
N GLN A 55 -22.69 -3.79 22.42
CA GLN A 55 -21.98 -3.21 21.28
C GLN A 55 -22.11 -1.68 21.22
N ASP A 56 -23.22 -1.11 21.68
CA ASP A 56 -23.42 0.33 21.70
C ASP A 56 -22.54 1.01 22.76
N SER A 57 -22.39 0.39 23.92
CA SER A 57 -21.44 0.85 24.94
C SER A 57 -19.99 0.76 24.41
N ALA A 58 -19.62 -0.39 23.85
CA ALA A 58 -18.31 -0.61 23.25
C ALA A 58 -17.99 0.43 22.15
N ARG A 59 -18.97 0.71 21.29
CA ARG A 59 -18.81 1.72 20.24
C ARG A 59 -18.53 3.13 20.80
N ARG A 60 -19.35 3.58 21.76
CA ARG A 60 -19.15 4.91 22.39
C ARG A 60 -17.77 5.01 23.06
N GLU A 61 -17.33 3.96 23.71
CA GLU A 61 -16.03 3.89 24.35
C GLU A 61 -14.88 3.97 23.33
N MET A 62 -14.96 3.19 22.26
CA MET A 62 -13.98 3.23 21.15
C MET A 62 -13.96 4.59 20.46
N GLU A 63 -15.10 5.25 20.26
CA GLU A 63 -15.19 6.59 19.67
C GLU A 63 -14.47 7.62 20.54
N ARG A 64 -14.75 7.61 21.86
CA ARG A 64 -14.05 8.48 22.80
C ARG A 64 -12.55 8.28 22.76
N GLY A 65 -12.09 7.04 22.84
CA GLY A 65 -10.67 6.72 22.80
C GLY A 65 -9.99 7.04 21.49
N SER A 66 -10.65 6.85 20.39
CA SER A 66 -10.09 7.23 19.09
C SER A 66 -9.84 8.72 18.97
N VAL A 67 -10.65 9.57 19.62
CA VAL A 67 -10.43 11.03 19.67
C VAL A 67 -9.23 11.35 20.56
N GLU A 68 -9.14 10.73 21.73
CA GLU A 68 -8.09 11.01 22.70
C GLU A 68 -6.71 10.53 22.24
N LEU A 69 -6.64 9.35 21.58
CA LEU A 69 -5.39 8.67 21.25
C LEU A 69 -5.00 8.81 19.76
N ARG A 70 -5.87 9.33 18.91
CA ARG A 70 -5.70 9.33 17.44
C ARG A 70 -5.46 7.93 16.83
N ALA A 71 -5.49 6.86 17.62
CA ALA A 71 -5.60 5.49 17.14
C ALA A 71 -7.06 5.17 16.83
N TYR A 72 -7.34 4.48 15.72
CA TYR A 72 -8.69 4.11 15.37
C TYR A 72 -9.07 2.76 16.01
N LEU A 73 -9.75 2.80 17.16
CA LEU A 73 -10.27 1.61 17.80
C LEU A 73 -11.51 1.12 17.06
N PHE A 74 -11.53 -0.13 16.62
CA PHE A 74 -12.62 -0.65 15.79
C PHE A 74 -13.15 -2.02 16.21
N ALA A 75 -12.39 -2.87 16.90
CA ALA A 75 -12.79 -4.22 17.23
C ALA A 75 -12.56 -4.55 18.70
N GLN A 76 -13.39 -5.48 19.18
CA GLN A 76 -13.24 -6.07 20.51
C GLN A 76 -12.71 -7.50 20.37
N PRO A 77 -11.59 -7.83 21.02
CA PRO A 77 -11.10 -9.20 21.08
C PRO A 77 -12.02 -10.08 21.96
N LEU A 78 -12.34 -11.27 21.47
CA LEU A 78 -13.13 -12.29 22.16
C LEU A 78 -12.30 -13.58 22.21
N GLY A 79 -12.10 -14.11 23.40
CA GLY A 79 -11.44 -15.41 23.58
C GLY A 79 -12.26 -16.52 22.95
N VAL A 80 -11.59 -17.40 22.22
CA VAL A 80 -12.14 -18.60 21.61
C VAL A 80 -11.19 -19.75 21.95
N ASP A 81 -11.70 -20.97 22.07
CA ASP A 81 -10.91 -22.17 22.29
C ASP A 81 -11.44 -23.24 21.35
N LEU A 82 -10.96 -23.21 20.11
CA LEU A 82 -11.56 -23.98 19.03
C LEU A 82 -10.51 -24.66 18.14
N ASP A 83 -10.42 -25.97 18.26
CA ASP A 83 -9.71 -26.82 17.32
C ASP A 83 -10.59 -27.08 16.10
N ILE A 84 -10.24 -26.48 14.96
CA ILE A 84 -10.98 -26.57 13.71
C ILE A 84 -10.98 -27.99 13.14
N ILE A 85 -9.90 -28.74 13.34
CA ILE A 85 -9.75 -30.11 12.82
C ILE A 85 -10.65 -31.08 13.58
N GLN A 86 -10.75 -30.90 14.90
CA GLN A 86 -11.57 -31.79 15.74
C GLN A 86 -13.07 -31.49 15.66
N LYS A 87 -13.42 -30.20 15.51
CA LYS A 87 -14.84 -29.75 15.61
C LYS A 87 -15.47 -29.41 14.28
N GLY A 88 -14.66 -29.26 13.20
CA GLY A 88 -15.15 -28.99 11.86
C GLY A 88 -15.86 -30.19 11.23
N GLU A 89 -16.78 -29.89 10.32
CA GLU A 89 -17.31 -30.94 9.43
C GLU A 89 -16.21 -31.41 8.52
N HIS A 90 -15.94 -32.72 8.53
CA HIS A 90 -14.91 -33.34 7.72
C HIS A 90 -15.51 -34.07 6.52
N THR A 91 -15.06 -33.75 5.32
CA THR A 91 -15.46 -34.40 4.08
C THR A 91 -14.22 -34.74 3.25
N GLN A 92 -14.36 -35.64 2.29
CA GLN A 92 -13.29 -35.98 1.34
C GLN A 92 -13.82 -35.81 -0.08
N TRP A 93 -13.04 -35.12 -0.92
CA TRP A 93 -13.36 -34.98 -2.34
C TRP A 93 -12.95 -36.23 -3.15
N SER A 94 -13.41 -36.29 -4.40
CA SER A 94 -13.16 -37.42 -5.29
C SER A 94 -11.67 -37.65 -5.61
N ASP A 95 -10.85 -36.57 -5.62
CA ASP A 95 -9.40 -36.62 -5.79
C ASP A 95 -8.64 -37.04 -4.52
N GLY A 96 -9.36 -37.24 -3.41
CA GLY A 96 -8.80 -37.61 -2.13
C GLY A 96 -8.46 -36.42 -1.22
N THR A 97 -8.66 -35.17 -1.65
CA THR A 97 -8.47 -33.98 -0.80
C THR A 97 -9.40 -34.05 0.42
N GLU A 98 -8.84 -33.86 1.59
CA GLU A 98 -9.57 -33.79 2.86
C GLU A 98 -9.96 -32.34 3.14
N VAL A 99 -11.21 -32.11 3.51
CA VAL A 99 -11.79 -30.77 3.70
C VAL A 99 -12.47 -30.68 5.06
N TRP A 100 -12.07 -29.71 5.85
CA TRP A 100 -12.71 -29.35 7.12
C TRP A 100 -13.39 -28.01 6.99
N ARG A 101 -14.65 -27.90 7.45
CA ARG A 101 -15.42 -26.66 7.43
C ARG A 101 -15.99 -26.37 8.80
N TYR A 102 -15.85 -25.12 9.21
CA TYR A 102 -16.42 -24.65 10.47
C TYR A 102 -16.95 -23.22 10.31
N ARG A 103 -18.17 -23.00 10.77
CA ARG A 103 -18.81 -21.68 10.67
C ARG A 103 -18.57 -20.89 11.94
N ILE A 104 -18.23 -19.62 11.79
CA ILE A 104 -18.05 -18.64 12.87
C ILE A 104 -19.08 -17.53 12.70
N ARG A 105 -19.87 -17.30 13.73
CA ARG A 105 -20.85 -16.22 13.76
C ARG A 105 -20.66 -15.35 14.98
N SER A 106 -20.50 -14.03 14.78
CA SER A 106 -20.46 -13.01 15.83
C SER A 106 -21.44 -11.90 15.49
N GLN A 107 -22.66 -12.07 15.96
CA GLN A 107 -23.83 -11.28 15.55
C GLN A 107 -23.61 -9.77 15.65
N GLY A 108 -23.84 -9.05 14.56
CA GLY A 108 -23.74 -7.60 14.46
C GLY A 108 -22.33 -7.07 14.20
N ALA A 109 -21.33 -7.95 14.11
CA ALA A 109 -19.97 -7.53 13.74
C ALA A 109 -19.94 -6.87 12.36
N LYS A 110 -19.16 -5.81 12.23
CA LYS A 110 -18.88 -5.16 10.92
C LYS A 110 -17.78 -5.90 10.17
N SER A 111 -16.89 -6.55 10.92
CA SER A 111 -15.80 -7.39 10.41
C SER A 111 -15.41 -8.43 11.44
N LEU A 112 -14.77 -9.52 11.00
CA LEU A 112 -14.21 -10.56 11.83
C LEU A 112 -12.74 -10.74 11.50
N GLY A 113 -11.86 -10.63 12.51
CA GLY A 113 -10.45 -11.00 12.44
C GLY A 113 -10.19 -12.25 13.28
N PHE A 114 -9.07 -12.92 13.05
CA PHE A 114 -8.78 -14.21 13.69
C PHE A 114 -7.32 -14.27 14.13
N PHE A 115 -7.08 -14.94 15.28
CA PHE A 115 -5.73 -15.29 15.72
C PHE A 115 -5.67 -16.78 16.05
N PHE A 116 -4.82 -17.48 15.28
CA PHE A 116 -4.51 -18.88 15.51
C PHE A 116 -3.21 -18.98 16.32
N ASP A 117 -3.25 -19.60 17.51
CA ASP A 117 -2.07 -19.82 18.34
C ASP A 117 -1.41 -21.19 18.09
N GLN A 118 -2.08 -22.05 17.30
CA GLN A 118 -1.48 -23.22 16.67
C GLN A 118 -1.80 -23.17 15.18
N TRP A 119 -0.79 -22.95 14.41
CA TRP A 119 -0.84 -22.90 12.96
C TRP A 119 0.31 -23.72 12.39
N GLU A 120 -0.02 -24.87 11.81
CA GLU A 120 0.92 -25.73 11.12
C GLU A 120 0.18 -26.42 9.97
N LEU A 121 0.42 -25.97 8.76
CA LEU A 121 -0.16 -26.55 7.56
C LEU A 121 0.90 -27.33 6.77
N PRO A 122 0.59 -28.57 6.34
CA PRO A 122 1.45 -29.33 5.45
C PRO A 122 1.46 -28.72 4.03
N ARG A 123 2.47 -29.05 3.24
CA ARG A 123 2.53 -28.63 1.84
C ARG A 123 1.31 -29.14 1.07
N GLY A 124 0.71 -28.25 0.25
CA GLY A 124 -0.50 -28.51 -0.48
C GLY A 124 -1.80 -28.37 0.32
N ALA A 125 -1.69 -27.99 1.61
CA ALA A 125 -2.85 -27.58 2.38
C ALA A 125 -3.07 -26.06 2.28
N TYR A 126 -4.34 -25.65 2.18
CA TYR A 126 -4.76 -24.26 2.08
C TYR A 126 -5.98 -23.96 2.93
N LEU A 127 -5.95 -22.83 3.64
CA LEU A 127 -7.07 -22.34 4.42
C LEU A 127 -7.70 -21.13 3.73
N TYR A 128 -9.02 -21.13 3.68
CA TYR A 128 -9.87 -20.06 3.16
C TYR A 128 -10.86 -19.60 4.22
N ILE A 129 -11.18 -18.29 4.23
CA ILE A 129 -12.23 -17.72 5.06
C ILE A 129 -13.14 -16.90 4.16
N TYR A 130 -14.44 -17.22 4.13
CA TYR A 130 -15.38 -16.57 3.22
C TYR A 130 -16.74 -16.34 3.90
N SER A 131 -17.48 -15.36 3.38
CA SER A 131 -18.80 -15.00 3.88
C SER A 131 -19.84 -16.10 3.60
N THR A 132 -20.75 -16.35 4.56
CA THR A 132 -21.89 -17.24 4.32
C THR A 132 -22.93 -16.62 3.40
N LEU A 133 -23.01 -15.29 3.33
CA LEU A 133 -23.98 -14.56 2.51
C LEU A 133 -23.49 -14.37 1.07
N ASP A 134 -22.17 -14.27 0.90
CA ASP A 134 -21.52 -14.11 -0.38
C ASP A 134 -20.24 -14.96 -0.39
N PRO A 135 -20.32 -16.24 -0.76
CA PRO A 135 -19.17 -17.15 -0.76
C PRO A 135 -18.05 -16.76 -1.72
N THR A 136 -18.32 -15.84 -2.66
CA THR A 136 -17.29 -15.26 -3.54
C THR A 136 -16.46 -14.20 -2.82
N TYR A 137 -16.95 -13.65 -1.70
CA TYR A 137 -16.24 -12.71 -0.87
C TYR A 137 -15.48 -13.45 0.24
N GLY A 138 -14.21 -13.62 0.05
CA GLY A 138 -13.34 -14.36 0.96
C GLY A 138 -11.88 -13.88 0.92
N ILE A 139 -11.12 -14.45 1.82
CA ILE A 139 -9.66 -14.30 1.90
C ILE A 139 -9.05 -15.69 2.04
N GLY A 140 -7.84 -15.87 1.54
CA GLY A 140 -7.17 -17.14 1.76
C GLY A 140 -6.33 -17.62 0.61
N GLY A 141 -6.23 -18.97 0.59
CA GLY A 141 -5.09 -19.65 0.07
C GLY A 141 -3.91 -19.54 1.04
N PHE A 142 -4.19 -19.37 2.38
CA PHE A 142 -3.15 -19.42 3.38
C PHE A 142 -2.60 -20.84 3.46
N GLY A 143 -1.34 -21.02 3.15
CA GLY A 143 -0.71 -22.33 3.01
C GLY A 143 0.42 -22.58 3.99
N TRP A 144 1.22 -23.59 3.70
CA TRP A 144 2.42 -23.96 4.48
C TRP A 144 3.46 -22.81 4.51
N GLU A 145 3.44 -21.90 3.54
CA GLU A 145 4.28 -20.71 3.48
C GLU A 145 4.01 -19.75 4.63
N ASN A 146 2.82 -19.82 5.23
CA ASN A 146 2.45 -19.03 6.39
C ASN A 146 2.86 -19.67 7.73
N ASN A 147 3.47 -20.85 7.71
CA ASN A 147 4.04 -21.44 8.92
C ASN A 147 5.20 -20.57 9.44
N SER A 148 5.17 -20.26 10.72
CA SER A 148 6.20 -19.50 11.40
C SER A 148 6.87 -20.35 12.49
N GLU A 149 8.07 -19.95 12.93
CA GLU A 149 8.75 -20.62 14.07
C GLU A 149 7.91 -20.57 15.36
N ARG A 150 7.04 -19.57 15.48
CA ARG A 150 6.12 -19.43 16.62
C ARG A 150 4.90 -20.33 16.54
N GLY A 151 4.59 -20.88 15.37
CA GLY A 151 3.40 -21.70 15.14
C GLY A 151 2.11 -20.92 15.34
N SER A 152 2.10 -19.61 15.16
CA SER A 152 0.93 -18.74 15.26
C SER A 152 0.72 -17.95 13.99
N LEU A 153 -0.55 -17.55 13.71
CA LEU A 153 -0.90 -16.70 12.58
C LEU A 153 -2.08 -15.79 12.91
N PRO A 154 -1.89 -14.45 12.92
CA PRO A 154 -3.00 -13.52 12.85
C PRO A 154 -3.49 -13.41 11.41
N ILE A 155 -4.79 -13.38 11.22
CA ILE A 155 -5.43 -13.24 9.90
C ILE A 155 -6.18 -11.92 9.84
N GLN A 156 -5.99 -11.20 8.73
CA GLN A 156 -6.62 -9.92 8.47
C GLN A 156 -8.15 -9.99 8.60
N PRO A 157 -8.79 -8.89 9.04
CA PRO A 157 -10.24 -8.86 9.14
C PRO A 157 -10.94 -9.06 7.78
N ILE A 158 -12.07 -9.78 7.81
CA ILE A 158 -13.01 -9.93 6.71
C ILE A 158 -14.32 -9.24 7.07
N LEU A 159 -15.00 -8.58 6.11
CA LEU A 159 -16.29 -7.93 6.36
C LEU A 159 -17.41 -8.92 6.63
N GLY A 160 -18.29 -8.54 7.53
CA GLY A 160 -19.47 -9.33 7.91
C GLY A 160 -19.38 -9.92 9.31
N ASP A 161 -20.44 -10.61 9.71
CA ASP A 161 -20.62 -11.18 11.03
C ASP A 161 -20.78 -12.72 11.03
N ASP A 162 -20.69 -13.32 9.83
CA ASP A 162 -20.96 -14.74 9.62
C ASP A 162 -20.10 -15.27 8.47
N VAL A 163 -19.15 -16.14 8.79
CA VAL A 163 -18.17 -16.67 7.84
C VAL A 163 -17.96 -18.17 8.03
N VAL A 164 -17.37 -18.79 7.01
CA VAL A 164 -16.88 -20.17 7.06
C VAL A 164 -15.35 -20.16 6.98
N ILE A 165 -14.72 -20.92 7.86
CA ILE A 165 -13.32 -21.33 7.77
C ILE A 165 -13.30 -22.68 7.07
N GLU A 166 -12.63 -22.78 5.93
CA GLU A 166 -12.46 -24.00 5.16
C GLU A 166 -10.97 -24.32 5.01
N LEU A 167 -10.57 -25.50 5.50
CA LEU A 167 -9.23 -26.03 5.29
C LEU A 167 -9.31 -27.17 4.29
N GLN A 168 -8.50 -27.11 3.25
CA GLN A 168 -8.29 -28.16 2.28
C GLN A 168 -6.88 -28.73 2.45
N ALA A 169 -6.73 -30.05 2.52
CA ALA A 169 -5.42 -30.65 2.71
C ALA A 169 -5.29 -31.99 1.95
N PRO A 170 -4.06 -32.36 1.52
CA PRO A 170 -3.83 -33.65 0.90
C PRO A 170 -4.19 -34.81 1.81
N LYS A 171 -4.67 -35.91 1.24
CA LYS A 171 -5.04 -37.12 1.96
C LYS A 171 -3.95 -37.59 2.91
N GLY A 172 -4.34 -37.89 4.17
CA GLY A 172 -3.46 -38.40 5.21
C GLY A 172 -2.52 -37.39 5.83
N SER A 173 -2.66 -36.11 5.49
CA SER A 173 -1.91 -35.04 6.14
C SER A 173 -2.46 -34.77 7.56
N ARG A 174 -1.63 -34.11 8.38
CA ARG A 174 -1.96 -33.82 9.80
C ARG A 174 -1.82 -32.34 10.07
N PRO A 175 -2.74 -31.49 9.60
CA PRO A 175 -2.71 -30.06 9.89
C PRO A 175 -3.02 -29.82 11.37
N ARG A 176 -2.47 -28.73 11.91
CA ARG A 176 -2.80 -28.22 13.25
C ARG A 176 -3.37 -26.81 13.10
N LEU A 177 -4.58 -26.62 13.61
CA LEU A 177 -5.29 -25.36 13.42
C LEU A 177 -6.17 -25.08 14.65
N HIS A 178 -5.66 -24.26 15.57
CA HIS A 178 -6.38 -23.85 16.77
C HIS A 178 -6.63 -22.36 16.78
N LEU A 179 -7.92 -21.97 16.78
CA LEU A 179 -8.36 -20.58 16.86
C LEU A 179 -8.44 -20.16 18.33
N LYS A 180 -7.62 -19.18 18.70
CA LYS A 180 -7.51 -18.67 20.08
C LYS A 180 -8.35 -17.43 20.32
N GLU A 181 -8.41 -16.53 19.35
CA GLU A 181 -9.13 -15.26 19.48
C GLU A 181 -9.87 -14.90 18.19
N LEU A 182 -11.00 -14.26 18.39
CA LEU A 182 -11.85 -13.65 17.38
C LEU A 182 -11.92 -12.14 17.65
N TYR A 183 -11.68 -11.32 16.64
CA TYR A 183 -11.83 -9.87 16.74
C TYR A 183 -13.18 -9.45 16.15
N HIS A 184 -14.11 -9.03 17.02
CA HIS A 184 -15.43 -8.55 16.64
C HIS A 184 -15.36 -7.06 16.28
N GLY A 185 -15.46 -6.73 15.02
CA GLY A 185 -15.48 -5.36 14.54
C GLY A 185 -16.77 -4.63 14.93
N VAL A 186 -16.68 -3.75 15.91
CA VAL A 186 -17.79 -2.90 16.38
C VAL A 186 -17.97 -1.69 15.47
N ARG A 187 -16.86 -1.13 14.99
CA ARG A 187 -16.81 0.02 14.07
C ARG A 187 -16.35 -0.43 12.68
N SER A 188 -16.78 0.29 11.67
CA SER A 188 -16.44 -0.05 10.30
C SER A 188 -14.96 0.28 10.00
N ILE A 189 -14.26 -0.67 9.40
CA ILE A 189 -12.99 -0.50 8.72
C ILE A 189 -13.18 -0.73 7.21
N GLU A 190 -14.35 -0.39 6.69
CA GLU A 190 -14.71 -0.59 5.29
C GLU A 190 -13.72 0.13 4.36
N GLY A 191 -13.21 1.30 4.77
CA GLY A 191 -12.16 2.02 4.06
C GLY A 191 -10.88 1.20 3.84
N LEU A 192 -10.52 0.31 4.79
CA LEU A 192 -9.40 -0.62 4.66
C LEU A 192 -9.80 -1.91 3.92
N LEU A 193 -10.99 -2.43 4.14
CA LEU A 193 -11.41 -3.74 3.60
C LEU A 193 -12.15 -3.63 2.27
N ARG A 194 -12.89 -2.54 2.06
CA ARG A 194 -13.49 -2.16 0.78
C ARG A 194 -13.25 -0.67 0.57
N TYR A 195 -12.65 -0.34 -0.54
CA TYR A 195 -12.52 1.07 -0.89
C TYR A 195 -13.92 1.67 -1.10
N ALA A 196 -14.24 2.66 -0.30
CA ALA A 196 -15.33 3.60 -0.57
C ALA A 196 -14.67 4.96 -0.81
N MET A 197 -14.97 5.58 -1.94
CA MET A 197 -14.63 7.00 -2.14
C MET A 197 -15.19 7.79 -0.95
N PRO A 198 -14.42 8.72 -0.37
CA PRO A 198 -14.95 9.63 0.61
C PRO A 198 -16.15 10.36 0.00
N GLN A 199 -17.36 10.02 0.44
CA GLN A 199 -18.57 10.74 0.00
C GLN A 199 -18.68 12.05 0.76
N ALA A 200 -19.46 12.99 0.22
CA ALA A 200 -19.84 14.18 0.98
C ALA A 200 -20.49 13.75 2.30
N GLY A 201 -19.83 14.08 3.43
CA GLY A 201 -20.14 13.55 4.76
C GLY A 201 -19.15 12.49 5.28
N SER A 202 -18.10 12.17 4.53
CA SER A 202 -16.97 11.35 5.01
C SER A 202 -16.37 11.93 6.30
N PRO A 203 -15.72 11.09 7.14
CA PRO A 203 -15.11 11.55 8.39
C PRO A 203 -14.27 12.80 8.17
N GLN A 204 -14.42 13.77 9.07
CA GLN A 204 -13.63 15.00 9.06
C GLN A 204 -12.13 14.62 8.96
N GLY A 205 -11.41 15.27 8.05
CA GLY A 205 -9.99 15.02 7.84
C GLY A 205 -9.62 14.34 6.51
N LEU A 206 -10.59 13.85 5.73
CA LEU A 206 -10.32 13.30 4.40
C LEU A 206 -10.47 14.33 3.27
N ALA A 207 -11.40 15.26 3.43
CA ALA A 207 -11.72 16.23 2.38
C ALA A 207 -10.58 17.20 2.04
N CYS A 208 -9.72 17.52 3.01
CA CYS A 208 -8.59 18.44 2.86
C CYS A 208 -7.23 17.75 2.78
N THR A 209 -7.18 16.41 2.95
CA THR A 209 -5.93 15.66 2.99
C THR A 209 -5.75 14.92 1.67
N PRO A 210 -4.84 15.38 0.79
CA PRO A 210 -4.66 14.79 -0.52
C PRO A 210 -4.05 13.39 -0.45
N GLU A 211 -4.24 12.63 -1.50
CA GLU A 211 -3.60 11.35 -1.69
C GLU A 211 -2.10 11.52 -1.92
N VAL A 212 -1.30 10.64 -1.32
CA VAL A 212 0.16 10.68 -1.51
C VAL A 212 0.54 10.50 -2.98
N ALA A 213 -0.30 9.84 -3.77
CA ALA A 213 -0.12 9.68 -5.20
C ALA A 213 -0.07 11.02 -5.98
N CYS A 214 -0.58 12.11 -5.40
CA CYS A 214 -0.48 13.46 -5.95
C CYS A 214 0.93 14.09 -5.81
N TYR A 215 1.83 13.43 -5.09
CA TYR A 215 3.15 13.94 -4.72
C TYR A 215 4.24 12.93 -5.13
N PRO A 216 4.65 12.94 -6.42
CA PRO A 216 5.62 11.98 -6.97
C PRO A 216 6.96 11.95 -6.23
N GLU A 217 7.40 13.09 -5.70
CA GLU A 217 8.66 13.24 -4.94
C GLU A 217 8.68 12.46 -3.63
N TYR A 218 7.52 12.13 -3.08
CA TYR A 218 7.40 11.33 -1.86
C TYR A 218 7.20 9.83 -2.10
N GLN A 219 7.13 9.37 -3.37
CA GLN A 219 6.75 7.98 -3.65
C GLN A 219 7.72 6.94 -3.08
N ASP A 220 9.02 7.25 -2.99
CA ASP A 220 9.97 6.35 -2.36
C ASP A 220 9.67 6.17 -0.87
N VAL A 221 9.63 7.26 -0.11
CA VAL A 221 9.36 7.17 1.34
C VAL A 221 7.93 6.72 1.61
N ALA A 222 6.96 7.01 0.75
CA ALA A 222 5.59 6.51 0.86
C ALA A 222 5.52 4.97 0.90
N ARG A 223 6.41 4.27 0.17
CA ARG A 223 6.50 2.80 0.18
C ARG A 223 7.00 2.22 1.51
N SER A 224 7.52 3.06 2.40
CA SER A 224 7.86 2.63 3.77
C SER A 224 6.66 2.65 4.71
N VAL A 225 5.64 3.48 4.44
CA VAL A 225 4.52 3.72 5.34
C VAL A 225 3.49 2.61 5.21
N VAL A 226 3.05 2.07 6.34
CA VAL A 226 2.15 0.93 6.44
C VAL A 226 0.96 1.21 7.34
N VAL A 227 -0.18 0.57 7.05
CA VAL A 227 -1.26 0.46 8.04
C VAL A 227 -0.86 -0.60 9.07
N VAL A 228 -1.03 -0.31 10.34
CA VAL A 228 -0.85 -1.24 11.45
C VAL A 228 -2.23 -1.58 12.00
N VAL A 229 -2.60 -2.86 11.97
CA VAL A 229 -3.79 -3.40 12.64
C VAL A 229 -3.35 -4.26 13.80
N THR A 230 -3.67 -3.89 15.02
CA THR A 230 -3.22 -4.59 16.22
C THR A 230 -4.21 -5.67 16.68
N GLY A 231 -3.74 -6.61 17.51
CA GLY A 231 -4.55 -7.65 18.11
C GLY A 231 -5.63 -7.11 19.06
N SER A 232 -5.44 -5.92 19.64
CA SER A 232 -6.45 -5.24 20.46
C SER A 232 -7.59 -4.60 19.65
N GLY A 233 -7.56 -4.69 18.34
CA GLY A 233 -8.56 -4.06 17.48
C GLY A 233 -8.35 -2.57 17.27
N ALA A 234 -7.11 -2.10 17.37
CA ALA A 234 -6.71 -0.75 16.99
C ALA A 234 -6.13 -0.71 15.58
N LEU A 235 -6.26 0.45 14.95
CA LEU A 235 -5.64 0.75 13.67
C LEU A 235 -4.81 2.01 13.80
N GLY A 236 -3.58 1.92 13.33
CA GLY A 236 -2.61 3.02 13.30
C GLY A 236 -1.78 3.01 12.02
N THR A 237 -0.76 3.82 12.00
CA THR A 237 0.23 3.94 10.93
C THR A 237 1.61 3.59 11.47
N GLY A 238 2.46 2.99 10.66
CA GLY A 238 3.87 2.74 10.98
C GLY A 238 4.74 2.98 9.76
N SER A 239 6.05 2.85 9.94
CA SER A 239 7.03 3.01 8.86
C SER A 239 8.10 1.94 8.92
N LEU A 240 8.35 1.27 7.80
CA LEU A 240 9.51 0.42 7.63
C LEU A 240 10.76 1.30 7.62
N VAL A 241 11.70 1.05 8.53
CA VAL A 241 12.83 1.95 8.78
C VAL A 241 14.17 1.24 8.60
N ASN A 242 15.14 1.95 8.02
CA ASN A 242 16.51 1.47 7.85
C ASN A 242 17.32 1.59 9.15
N ASN A 243 18.40 0.84 9.25
CA ASN A 243 19.39 0.94 10.33
C ASN A 243 20.78 1.23 9.76
N THR A 244 21.71 1.63 10.64
CA THR A 244 23.07 2.03 10.23
C THR A 244 23.90 0.91 9.60
N SER A 245 23.58 -0.36 9.85
CA SER A 245 24.25 -1.47 9.16
C SER A 245 23.69 -1.77 7.77
N GLY A 246 22.54 -1.16 7.40
CA GLY A 246 21.90 -1.38 6.11
C GLY A 246 21.57 -2.84 5.80
N ASN A 247 21.34 -3.68 6.81
CA ASN A 247 21.25 -5.13 6.69
C ASN A 247 19.85 -5.64 6.26
N GLY A 248 18.88 -4.74 6.07
CA GLY A 248 17.53 -5.09 5.63
C GLY A 248 16.65 -5.74 6.70
N ARG A 249 17.00 -5.61 7.99
CA ARG A 249 16.07 -6.00 9.06
C ARG A 249 14.73 -5.26 8.87
N PRO A 250 13.61 -5.97 8.88
CA PRO A 250 12.30 -5.37 8.60
C PRO A 250 11.72 -4.69 9.85
N LEU A 251 12.30 -3.55 10.20
CA LEU A 251 11.96 -2.78 11.38
C LEU A 251 10.79 -1.85 11.11
N ILE A 252 9.74 -1.93 11.91
CA ILE A 252 8.57 -1.04 11.87
C ILE A 252 8.61 -0.08 13.06
N LEU A 253 8.72 1.20 12.77
CA LEU A 253 8.63 2.30 13.73
C LEU A 253 7.20 2.82 13.77
N THR A 254 6.64 2.98 14.98
CA THR A 254 5.30 3.52 15.22
C THR A 254 5.24 4.21 16.58
N ALA A 255 4.08 4.72 17.00
CA ALA A 255 3.89 5.26 18.33
C ALA A 255 3.66 4.14 19.37
N ALA A 256 4.15 4.36 20.61
CA ALA A 256 3.99 3.38 21.68
C ALA A 256 2.52 3.16 22.03
N HIS A 257 1.70 4.21 22.06
CA HIS A 257 0.29 4.11 22.39
C HIS A 257 -0.52 3.25 21.39
N VAL A 258 -0.02 3.00 20.19
CA VAL A 258 -0.66 2.06 19.23
C VAL A 258 -0.57 0.62 19.72
N ILE A 259 0.52 0.27 20.44
CA ILE A 259 0.85 -1.10 20.88
C ILE A 259 0.56 -1.32 22.37
N GLU A 260 0.74 -0.30 23.20
CA GLU A 260 0.73 -0.48 24.66
C GLU A 260 -0.64 -0.37 25.32
N ARG A 261 -1.70 -0.10 24.54
CA ARG A 261 -3.03 0.08 25.07
C ARG A 261 -4.02 -0.92 24.51
N SER A 262 -4.81 -1.47 25.41
CA SER A 262 -5.95 -2.29 25.06
C SER A 262 -7.19 -1.42 24.78
N TYR A 263 -8.20 -2.05 24.21
CA TYR A 263 -9.56 -1.53 24.06
C TYR A 263 -10.10 -0.85 25.35
N ASN A 264 -9.73 -1.33 26.52
CA ASN A 264 -10.18 -0.80 27.81
C ASN A 264 -9.32 0.36 28.34
N TYR A 265 -8.46 0.98 27.54
CA TYR A 265 -7.53 2.07 27.91
C TYR A 265 -6.55 1.73 29.04
N GLY A 266 -6.48 0.45 29.44
CA GLY A 266 -5.45 -0.02 30.37
C GLY A 266 -4.08 -0.08 29.70
N LEU A 267 -3.02 0.30 30.44
CA LEU A 267 -1.65 0.00 30.03
C LEU A 267 -1.44 -1.50 30.05
N LEU A 268 -0.92 -2.03 28.96
CA LEU A 268 -0.56 -3.44 28.84
C LEU A 268 0.75 -3.72 29.58
N THR A 269 0.83 -4.90 30.19
CA THR A 269 2.10 -5.44 30.67
C THR A 269 3.04 -5.70 29.50
N GLN A 270 4.33 -5.85 29.76
CA GLN A 270 5.32 -6.13 28.73
C GLN A 270 4.95 -7.38 27.89
N LYS A 271 4.52 -8.44 28.55
CA LYS A 271 4.07 -9.67 27.86
C LYS A 271 2.85 -9.46 26.97
N GLU A 272 1.91 -8.61 27.39
CA GLU A 272 0.76 -8.26 26.57
C GLU A 272 1.15 -7.39 25.38
N LYS A 273 2.06 -6.43 25.54
CA LYS A 273 2.62 -5.63 24.41
C LYS A 273 3.35 -6.52 23.39
N GLU A 274 4.11 -7.50 23.85
CA GLU A 274 4.74 -8.49 22.97
C GLU A 274 3.70 -9.33 22.23
N ALA A 275 2.61 -9.71 22.89
CA ALA A 275 1.50 -10.42 22.26
C ALA A 275 0.76 -9.53 21.25
N GLU A 276 0.61 -8.21 21.52
CA GLU A 276 0.05 -7.27 20.54
C GLU A 276 0.89 -7.19 19.26
N ALA A 277 2.21 -7.10 19.40
CA ALA A 277 3.12 -7.11 18.25
C ALA A 277 2.99 -8.43 17.45
N GLU A 278 2.91 -9.58 18.13
CA GLU A 278 2.72 -10.89 17.49
C GLU A 278 1.40 -11.00 16.70
N ARG A 279 0.34 -10.36 17.20
CA ARG A 279 -0.99 -10.37 16.59
C ARG A 279 -1.20 -9.26 15.56
N SER A 280 -0.22 -8.38 15.38
CA SER A 280 -0.34 -7.24 14.47
C SER A 280 -0.20 -7.66 13.01
N ILE A 281 -0.90 -6.94 12.13
CA ILE A 281 -0.87 -7.11 10.69
C ILE A 281 -0.49 -5.77 10.05
N PHE A 282 0.41 -5.82 9.09
CA PHE A 282 0.99 -4.65 8.44
C PHE A 282 0.63 -4.66 6.95
N PHE A 283 -0.14 -3.66 6.48
CA PHE A 283 -0.51 -3.53 5.08
C PHE A 283 0.43 -2.54 4.39
N PHE A 284 1.11 -3.05 3.37
CA PHE A 284 2.03 -2.28 2.52
C PHE A 284 1.31 -1.74 1.29
N ASN A 285 1.84 -0.65 0.74
CA ASN A 285 1.39 -0.04 -0.51
C ASN A 285 -0.12 0.22 -0.61
N TYR A 286 -0.80 0.37 0.54
CA TYR A 286 -2.21 0.70 0.57
C TYR A 286 -2.40 2.18 0.22
N GLN A 287 -2.30 2.50 -1.06
CA GLN A 287 -2.45 3.83 -1.63
C GLN A 287 -3.17 3.77 -2.97
N THR A 288 -3.84 4.86 -3.33
CA THR A 288 -4.39 4.98 -4.68
C THR A 288 -3.25 4.98 -5.69
N PRO A 289 -3.44 4.34 -6.85
CA PRO A 289 -2.38 4.25 -7.86
C PRO A 289 -2.08 5.58 -8.53
N MET A 290 -3.01 6.54 -8.45
CA MET A 290 -2.93 7.87 -9.06
C MET A 290 -3.57 8.92 -8.17
N CYS A 291 -3.20 10.18 -8.42
CA CYS A 291 -3.83 11.36 -7.84
C CYS A 291 -5.31 11.44 -8.21
N ASP A 292 -6.15 11.80 -7.25
CA ASP A 292 -7.61 11.97 -7.38
C ASP A 292 -8.32 10.76 -8.03
N SER A 293 -7.77 9.57 -7.78
CA SER A 293 -8.26 8.33 -8.38
C SER A 293 -9.47 7.78 -7.64
N SER A 294 -10.50 7.39 -8.38
CA SER A 294 -11.58 6.53 -7.87
C SER A 294 -11.17 5.05 -7.81
N ILE A 295 -9.94 4.75 -8.20
CA ILE A 295 -9.40 3.41 -8.30
C ILE A 295 -9.06 2.88 -6.91
N GLN A 296 -9.50 1.66 -6.63
CA GLN A 296 -9.24 1.05 -5.32
C GLN A 296 -7.75 0.74 -5.14
N PRO A 297 -7.19 1.08 -3.97
CA PRO A 297 -5.85 0.64 -3.62
C PRO A 297 -5.79 -0.88 -3.50
N GLY A 298 -4.66 -1.46 -3.91
CA GLY A 298 -4.37 -2.87 -3.69
C GLY A 298 -4.28 -3.20 -2.20
N ARG A 299 -4.78 -4.37 -1.78
CA ARG A 299 -4.83 -4.81 -0.37
C ARG A 299 -4.19 -6.17 -0.14
N THR A 300 -3.57 -6.71 -1.16
CA THR A 300 -2.99 -8.05 -1.12
C THR A 300 -1.60 -8.10 -0.49
N GLN A 301 -0.99 -6.92 -0.25
CA GLN A 301 0.37 -6.83 0.27
C GLN A 301 0.36 -6.63 1.78
N SER A 302 0.31 -7.71 2.53
CA SER A 302 0.36 -7.67 4.00
C SER A 302 1.39 -8.64 4.57
N VAL A 303 1.89 -8.29 5.77
CA VAL A 303 2.75 -9.15 6.59
C VAL A 303 2.12 -9.29 7.97
N ALA A 304 2.08 -10.50 8.50
CA ALA A 304 1.51 -10.80 9.79
C ALA A 304 2.57 -11.12 10.84
N GLY A 305 2.36 -10.57 12.03
CA GLY A 305 3.16 -10.80 13.20
C GLY A 305 4.50 -10.07 13.22
N ALA A 306 4.86 -9.59 14.40
CA ALA A 306 6.14 -8.95 14.65
C ALA A 306 6.64 -9.29 16.07
N LYS A 307 7.93 -9.06 16.30
CA LYS A 307 8.55 -9.08 17.61
C LYS A 307 8.70 -7.65 18.11
N LEU A 308 8.23 -7.35 19.30
CA LEU A 308 8.48 -6.06 19.94
C LEU A 308 9.94 -5.95 20.34
N LEU A 309 10.62 -4.88 19.94
CA LEU A 309 12.01 -4.58 20.29
C LEU A 309 12.10 -3.55 21.41
N GLY A 310 11.24 -2.56 21.41
CA GLY A 310 11.12 -1.53 22.46
C GLY A 310 9.81 -0.77 22.30
N CYS A 311 9.26 -0.33 23.44
CA CYS A 311 8.00 0.42 23.50
C CYS A 311 8.08 1.41 24.67
N ASP A 312 8.63 2.60 24.40
CA ASP A 312 8.85 3.65 25.38
C ASP A 312 7.64 4.57 25.50
N ALA A 313 6.87 4.37 26.54
CA ALA A 313 5.69 5.18 26.85
C ALA A 313 6.02 6.66 27.11
N THR A 314 7.23 6.95 27.62
CA THR A 314 7.65 8.32 27.97
C THR A 314 7.85 9.17 26.73
N THR A 315 8.48 8.63 25.70
CA THR A 315 8.71 9.30 24.42
C THR A 315 7.63 8.98 23.38
N ASP A 316 6.72 8.05 23.68
CA ASP A 316 5.68 7.55 22.77
C ASP A 316 6.24 6.93 21.47
N VAL A 317 7.30 6.16 21.55
CA VAL A 317 7.90 5.48 20.40
C VAL A 317 7.94 3.99 20.62
N ALA A 318 7.50 3.21 19.61
CA ALA A 318 7.65 1.78 19.58
C ALA A 318 8.37 1.31 18.31
N LEU A 319 9.17 0.26 18.45
CA LEU A 319 9.87 -0.41 17.36
C LEU A 319 9.59 -1.90 17.40
N MET A 320 9.18 -2.43 16.27
CA MET A 320 8.94 -3.86 16.07
C MET A 320 9.81 -4.39 14.93
N GLU A 321 10.10 -5.67 14.95
CA GLU A 321 10.70 -6.38 13.83
C GLU A 321 9.69 -7.39 13.28
N LEU A 322 9.35 -7.29 12.01
CA LEU A 322 8.43 -8.23 11.37
C LEU A 322 9.00 -9.65 11.45
N ASN A 323 8.15 -10.64 11.68
CA ASN A 323 8.54 -12.05 11.74
C ASN A 323 9.16 -12.54 10.42
N VAL A 324 8.77 -11.91 9.31
CA VAL A 324 9.31 -12.17 7.97
C VAL A 324 9.55 -10.87 7.22
N ALA A 325 10.57 -10.82 6.38
CA ALA A 325 10.81 -9.67 5.54
C ALA A 325 9.69 -9.55 4.47
N PRO A 326 9.24 -8.32 4.14
CA PRO A 326 8.31 -8.13 3.03
C PRO A 326 8.89 -8.73 1.75
N PRO A 327 8.06 -9.43 0.94
CA PRO A 327 8.50 -9.96 -0.36
C PRO A 327 9.06 -8.87 -1.27
N ALA A 328 10.03 -9.22 -2.12
CA ALA A 328 10.68 -8.27 -3.03
C ALA A 328 9.69 -7.55 -3.96
N ASP A 329 8.64 -8.26 -4.38
CA ASP A 329 7.56 -7.73 -5.22
C ASP A 329 6.69 -6.67 -4.53
N TYR A 330 6.77 -6.51 -3.19
CA TYR A 330 6.16 -5.39 -2.49
C TYR A 330 6.89 -4.07 -2.75
N GLN A 331 8.09 -4.10 -3.31
CA GLN A 331 8.92 -2.92 -3.62
C GLN A 331 9.05 -1.95 -2.44
N VAL A 332 9.11 -2.48 -1.23
CA VAL A 332 9.15 -1.64 -0.03
C VAL A 332 10.39 -0.76 0.01
N TYR A 333 10.27 0.35 0.70
CA TYR A 333 11.36 1.26 0.98
C TYR A 333 11.62 1.27 2.49
N TYR A 334 12.86 1.23 2.89
CA TYR A 334 13.29 1.42 4.27
C TYR A 334 13.59 2.90 4.47
N ALA A 335 12.73 3.62 5.15
CA ALA A 335 12.90 5.06 5.37
C ALA A 335 14.18 5.34 6.17
N GLY A 336 14.87 6.41 5.81
CA GLY A 336 15.94 6.98 6.62
C GLY A 336 15.39 7.68 7.86
N TRP A 337 16.28 8.05 8.77
CA TRP A 337 15.93 8.81 9.97
C TRP A 337 16.96 9.91 10.28
N ASN A 338 16.55 10.90 11.06
CA ASN A 338 17.37 12.04 11.45
C ASN A 338 17.03 12.45 12.90
N VAL A 339 18.00 12.37 13.80
CA VAL A 339 17.85 12.74 15.22
C VAL A 339 18.40 14.14 15.55
N ALA A 340 18.86 14.87 14.54
CA ALA A 340 19.31 16.25 14.66
C ALA A 340 18.65 17.13 13.56
N PRO A 341 17.30 17.17 13.48
CA PRO A 341 16.61 17.83 12.39
C PRO A 341 16.73 19.35 12.44
N ASN A 342 16.66 19.98 11.26
CA ASN A 342 16.40 21.41 11.16
C ASN A 342 14.90 21.67 11.37
N LEU A 343 14.53 22.27 12.50
CA LEU A 343 13.14 22.52 12.85
C LEU A 343 12.50 23.71 12.11
N LYS A 344 13.25 24.43 11.29
CA LYS A 344 12.78 25.62 10.55
C LYS A 344 12.47 25.36 9.09
N GLU A 345 12.64 24.12 8.62
CA GLU A 345 12.34 23.74 7.23
C GLU A 345 10.90 23.22 7.09
N MET A 346 10.51 22.94 5.84
CA MET A 346 9.26 22.27 5.54
C MET A 346 9.29 20.84 6.07
N HIS A 347 8.14 20.39 6.55
CA HIS A 347 7.95 19.03 7.05
C HIS A 347 6.74 18.38 6.36
N ALA A 348 6.81 17.09 6.16
CA ALA A 348 5.72 16.30 5.62
C ALA A 348 5.31 15.18 6.58
N ASN A 349 4.06 14.75 6.50
CA ASN A 349 3.57 13.56 7.19
C ASN A 349 2.81 12.68 6.21
N ILE A 350 3.11 11.40 6.19
CA ILE A 350 2.40 10.41 5.36
C ILE A 350 1.71 9.42 6.28
N HIS A 351 0.39 9.24 6.12
CA HIS A 351 -0.42 8.53 7.10
C HIS A 351 -1.65 7.84 6.50
N HIS A 352 -2.35 7.06 7.34
CA HIS A 352 -3.59 6.35 7.01
C HIS A 352 -4.75 6.82 7.90
N PRO A 353 -5.31 8.02 7.67
CA PRO A 353 -6.40 8.53 8.48
C PRO A 353 -7.62 7.62 8.35
N TRP A 354 -8.23 7.22 9.47
CA TRP A 354 -9.38 6.30 9.54
C TRP A 354 -9.17 4.94 8.85
N GLY A 355 -7.90 4.56 8.59
CA GLY A 355 -7.57 3.38 7.80
C GLY A 355 -7.84 3.51 6.29
N TYR A 356 -8.01 4.72 5.78
CA TYR A 356 -8.11 4.96 4.34
C TYR A 356 -6.75 4.87 3.65
N SER A 357 -6.77 4.90 2.32
CA SER A 357 -5.58 4.96 1.49
C SER A 357 -4.63 6.07 1.94
N LYS A 358 -3.37 5.86 1.70
CA LYS A 358 -2.27 6.72 2.13
C LYS A 358 -2.45 8.18 1.71
N ARG A 359 -2.35 9.08 2.68
CA ARG A 359 -2.52 10.53 2.54
C ARG A 359 -1.25 11.26 2.94
N ILE A 360 -1.13 12.52 2.54
CA ILE A 360 0.01 13.36 2.86
C ILE A 360 -0.44 14.72 3.42
N ASN A 361 0.30 15.20 4.42
CA ASN A 361 0.18 16.54 4.97
C ASN A 361 1.49 17.28 4.78
N LEU A 362 1.43 18.60 4.62
CA LEU A 362 2.60 19.48 4.52
C LEU A 362 2.49 20.61 5.53
N ALA A 363 3.60 20.92 6.23
CA ALA A 363 3.74 22.05 7.13
C ALA A 363 4.96 22.88 6.74
N PHE A 364 4.77 24.17 6.51
CA PHE A 364 5.84 25.11 6.19
C PHE A 364 6.28 25.91 7.43
N SER A 365 5.57 25.76 8.52
CA SER A 365 5.89 26.43 9.78
C SER A 365 7.02 25.74 10.52
N ALA A 366 7.86 26.52 11.21
CA ALA A 366 8.89 25.98 12.09
C ALA A 366 8.28 25.14 13.22
N LEU A 367 8.94 24.03 13.54
CA LEU A 367 8.62 23.19 14.66
C LEU A 367 9.21 23.73 15.97
N SER A 368 8.66 23.30 17.08
CA SER A 368 9.22 23.56 18.42
C SER A 368 9.04 22.33 19.32
N TYR A 369 9.94 22.16 20.26
CA TYR A 369 9.76 21.15 21.31
C TYR A 369 8.68 21.60 22.30
N THR A 370 7.90 20.64 22.76
CA THR A 370 6.82 20.86 23.70
C THR A 370 6.52 19.64 24.55
N THR A 371 5.78 19.85 25.63
CA THR A 371 5.12 18.77 26.35
C THR A 371 3.74 18.56 25.79
N TYR A 372 3.39 17.30 25.50
CA TYR A 372 2.04 16.90 25.12
C TYR A 372 1.41 16.12 26.28
N SER A 373 0.19 16.48 26.65
CA SER A 373 -0.55 15.89 27.76
C SER A 373 -1.91 15.35 27.32
N GLY A 374 -1.99 14.78 26.11
CA GLY A 374 -3.23 14.22 25.58
C GLY A 374 -3.57 12.86 26.19
N GLY A 375 -4.85 12.64 26.51
CA GLY A 375 -5.42 11.31 26.74
C GLY A 375 -4.93 10.56 27.99
N ASN A 376 -4.51 11.24 29.06
CA ASN A 376 -3.93 10.60 30.26
C ASN A 376 -2.74 9.67 29.96
N LEU A 377 -1.98 9.98 28.92
CA LEU A 377 -0.78 9.25 28.54
C LEU A 377 0.42 9.68 29.40
N PRO A 378 1.31 8.76 29.76
CA PRO A 378 2.44 9.04 30.65
C PRO A 378 3.62 9.71 29.93
N PHE A 379 3.34 10.61 28.98
CA PHE A 379 4.38 11.27 28.22
C PHE A 379 5.27 12.14 29.09
N GLY A 380 6.57 12.12 28.81
CA GLY A 380 7.55 12.97 29.47
C GLY A 380 7.47 14.43 29.04
N GLU A 381 8.08 15.30 29.84
CA GLU A 381 8.20 16.70 29.49
C GLU A 381 9.11 16.93 28.29
N MET A 382 8.71 17.84 27.38
CA MET A 382 9.48 18.27 26.22
C MET A 382 9.89 17.11 25.27
N GLN A 383 9.11 16.03 25.23
CA GLN A 383 9.38 14.87 24.37
C GLN A 383 8.86 15.02 22.94
N HIS A 384 7.99 15.98 22.69
CA HIS A 384 7.29 16.10 21.43
C HIS A 384 7.72 17.30 20.58
N LEU A 385 7.65 17.13 19.28
CA LEU A 385 7.68 18.19 18.27
C LEU A 385 6.25 18.67 18.04
N LYS A 386 6.05 19.97 18.08
CA LYS A 386 4.77 20.62 17.83
C LYS A 386 4.72 21.11 16.39
N ILE A 387 3.73 20.65 15.64
CA ILE A 387 3.27 21.25 14.38
C ILE A 387 2.22 22.30 14.79
N PRO A 388 2.44 23.60 14.55
CA PRO A 388 1.45 24.61 14.94
C PRO A 388 0.17 24.51 14.11
N PHE A 389 0.27 24.12 12.85
CA PHE A 389 -0.84 23.82 11.94
C PHE A 389 -0.30 23.18 10.66
N TRP A 390 -1.15 22.50 9.93
CA TRP A 390 -0.89 22.01 8.58
C TRP A 390 -1.29 23.05 7.54
N ASP A 391 -0.39 23.34 6.62
CA ASP A 391 -0.69 24.18 5.46
C ASP A 391 -1.52 23.39 4.42
N LEU A 392 -1.32 22.07 4.39
CA LEU A 392 -2.08 21.14 3.59
C LEU A 392 -2.41 19.90 4.39
N GLY A 393 -3.66 19.52 4.40
CA GLY A 393 -4.12 18.29 5.06
C GLY A 393 -4.38 18.46 6.55
N THR A 394 -4.55 17.34 7.22
CA THR A 394 -4.79 17.21 8.67
C THR A 394 -4.56 15.77 9.09
N THR A 395 -4.38 15.52 10.39
CA THR A 395 -4.35 14.15 10.91
C THR A 395 -5.73 13.73 11.45
N ALA A 396 -5.94 12.44 11.61
CA ALA A 396 -7.16 11.88 12.17
C ALA A 396 -6.86 10.59 12.93
N ALA A 397 -7.88 10.00 13.55
CA ALA A 397 -7.76 8.66 14.12
C ALA A 397 -7.24 7.66 13.07
N GLY A 398 -6.30 6.81 13.43
CA GLY A 398 -5.58 5.94 12.50
C GLY A 398 -4.26 6.52 11.96
N SER A 399 -4.05 7.83 12.10
CA SER A 399 -2.78 8.48 11.75
C SER A 399 -1.68 8.25 12.80
N SER A 400 -2.00 7.81 14.00
CA SER A 400 -1.06 7.51 15.10
C SER A 400 0.11 6.67 14.64
N GLY A 401 1.34 7.06 14.99
CA GLY A 401 2.58 6.40 14.59
C GLY A 401 3.08 6.77 13.19
N SER A 402 2.36 7.62 12.45
CA SER A 402 2.81 8.09 11.14
C SER A 402 4.08 8.94 11.22
N PRO A 403 4.99 8.84 10.23
CA PRO A 403 6.26 9.54 10.27
C PRO A 403 6.12 11.03 10.00
N LEU A 404 6.83 11.85 10.78
CA LEU A 404 7.15 13.23 10.43
C LEU A 404 8.48 13.23 9.68
N LEU A 405 8.51 13.83 8.50
CA LEU A 405 9.62 13.78 7.57
C LEU A 405 10.29 15.16 7.43
N ASP A 406 11.63 15.16 7.36
CA ASP A 406 12.41 16.32 6.95
C ASP A 406 12.42 16.50 5.41
N THR A 407 13.05 17.55 4.91
CA THR A 407 13.15 17.85 3.46
C THR A 407 13.96 16.80 2.67
N GLN A 408 14.68 15.90 3.33
CA GLN A 408 15.36 14.75 2.73
C GLN A 408 14.57 13.46 2.90
N HIS A 409 13.29 13.57 3.25
CA HIS A 409 12.35 12.47 3.47
C HIS A 409 12.81 11.46 4.53
N ARG A 410 13.53 11.94 5.57
CA ARG A 410 13.97 11.14 6.70
C ARG A 410 13.03 11.36 7.88
N ILE A 411 12.77 10.29 8.63
CA ILE A 411 11.90 10.34 9.80
C ILE A 411 12.60 11.09 10.93
N ILE A 412 11.92 12.10 11.47
CA ILE A 412 12.35 12.88 12.63
C ILE A 412 11.49 12.67 13.88
N GLY A 413 10.32 12.06 13.69
CA GLY A 413 9.37 11.76 14.75
C GLY A 413 8.20 10.93 14.26
N VAL A 414 7.32 10.51 15.17
CA VAL A 414 6.09 9.77 14.87
C VAL A 414 4.89 10.44 15.56
N LEU A 415 3.72 10.41 14.93
CA LEU A 415 2.52 11.09 15.41
C LEU A 415 2.01 10.48 16.71
N SER A 416 1.91 11.33 17.77
CA SER A 416 1.28 11.00 19.04
C SER A 416 -0.18 11.43 19.11
N GLY A 417 -0.53 12.57 18.53
CA GLY A 417 -1.91 13.07 18.54
C GLY A 417 -2.01 14.54 18.20
N GLY A 418 -3.17 15.13 18.46
CA GLY A 418 -3.41 16.54 18.23
C GLY A 418 -4.88 16.90 18.04
N GLU A 419 -5.13 18.12 17.60
CA GLU A 419 -6.46 18.70 17.46
C GLU A 419 -6.75 19.26 16.07
N SER A 420 -5.93 18.91 15.06
CA SER A 420 -6.11 19.40 13.70
C SER A 420 -7.35 18.81 13.03
N TYR A 421 -8.06 19.64 12.25
CA TYR A 421 -9.21 19.29 11.42
C TYR A 421 -9.19 20.14 10.14
N CYS A 422 -9.91 19.69 9.11
CA CYS A 422 -9.97 20.39 7.82
C CYS A 422 -10.48 21.83 7.91
N ASP A 423 -11.42 22.08 8.82
CA ASP A 423 -12.06 23.39 9.04
C ASP A 423 -11.42 24.20 10.16
N ARG A 424 -10.44 23.64 10.85
CA ARG A 424 -9.76 24.28 11.97
C ARG A 424 -8.26 24.02 11.93
N ARG A 425 -7.49 25.04 11.63
CA ARG A 425 -6.04 25.00 11.82
C ARG A 425 -5.73 24.86 13.32
N SER A 426 -5.17 23.73 13.69
CA SER A 426 -4.82 23.45 15.08
C SER A 426 -3.56 22.57 15.14
N ILE A 427 -3.11 22.32 16.34
CA ILE A 427 -1.82 21.73 16.69
C ILE A 427 -1.84 20.23 16.55
N ASP A 428 -0.75 19.66 16.02
CA ASP A 428 -0.44 18.24 16.16
C ASP A 428 0.92 18.02 16.82
N PHE A 429 1.09 16.86 17.46
CA PHE A 429 2.24 16.52 18.28
C PHE A 429 2.87 15.23 17.80
N PHE A 430 4.18 15.27 17.59
CA PHE A 430 4.98 14.13 17.15
C PHE A 430 6.03 13.78 18.19
N ALA A 431 6.09 12.54 18.63
CA ALA A 431 7.16 12.00 19.45
C ALA A 431 8.50 12.18 18.72
N SER A 432 9.48 12.81 19.36
CA SER A 432 10.74 13.17 18.73
C SER A 432 11.75 12.03 18.77
N LEU A 433 12.29 11.61 17.63
CA LEU A 433 13.40 10.65 17.62
C LEU A 433 14.65 11.16 18.35
N GLN A 434 14.93 12.48 18.33
CA GLN A 434 16.03 13.02 19.10
C GLN A 434 15.89 12.73 20.60
N ARG A 435 14.67 12.79 21.14
CA ARG A 435 14.39 12.50 22.54
C ARG A 435 14.57 11.03 22.89
N VAL A 436 14.22 10.12 21.97
CA VAL A 436 14.53 8.69 22.12
C VAL A 436 16.02 8.45 22.25
N TRP A 437 16.85 9.12 21.41
CA TRP A 437 18.33 9.05 21.51
C TRP A 437 18.89 9.61 22.81
N GLN A 438 18.20 10.53 23.44
CA GLN A 438 18.60 11.16 24.71
C GLN A 438 18.04 10.45 25.94
N SER A 439 17.11 9.51 25.75
CA SER A 439 16.46 8.78 26.84
C SER A 439 17.40 7.75 27.48
N ASN A 440 17.29 7.61 28.81
CA ASN A 440 17.94 6.53 29.56
C ASN A 440 17.00 5.33 29.80
N ASP A 441 15.77 5.39 29.33
CA ASP A 441 14.82 4.30 29.42
C ASP A 441 15.33 3.07 28.66
N LEU A 442 15.05 1.87 29.16
CA LEU A 442 15.51 0.63 28.56
C LEU A 442 14.90 0.39 27.17
N ASP A 443 13.61 0.68 27.03
CA ASP A 443 12.92 0.49 25.77
C ASP A 443 13.41 1.48 24.71
N ALA A 444 13.62 2.75 25.07
CA ALA A 444 14.26 3.72 24.20
C ALA A 444 15.67 3.28 23.76
N ARG A 445 16.48 2.77 24.67
CA ARG A 445 17.82 2.24 24.35
C ARG A 445 17.75 1.03 23.42
N ASN A 446 16.75 0.16 23.56
CA ASN A 446 16.54 -0.96 22.67
C ASN A 446 16.16 -0.47 21.25
N VAL A 447 15.34 0.58 21.13
CA VAL A 447 15.03 1.24 19.85
C VAL A 447 16.30 1.77 19.21
N VAL A 448 17.14 2.52 19.96
CA VAL A 448 18.41 3.06 19.46
C VAL A 448 19.36 1.95 19.03
N ALA A 449 19.51 0.88 19.83
CA ALA A 449 20.40 -0.24 19.51
C ALA A 449 19.96 -1.00 18.23
N ALA A 450 18.67 -1.04 17.95
CA ALA A 450 18.16 -1.65 16.71
C ALA A 450 18.34 -0.76 15.48
N LEU A 451 18.24 0.57 15.64
CA LEU A 451 18.42 1.55 14.57
C LEU A 451 19.89 1.90 14.31
N ASP A 452 20.73 1.86 15.34
CA ASP A 452 22.21 1.99 15.22
C ASP A 452 22.94 0.76 15.78
N PRO A 453 22.76 -0.43 15.17
CA PRO A 453 23.41 -1.67 15.63
C PRO A 453 24.94 -1.65 15.50
N THR A 454 25.49 -0.72 14.74
CA THR A 454 26.93 -0.53 14.60
C THR A 454 27.54 0.30 15.72
N GLY A 455 26.71 0.95 16.55
CA GLY A 455 27.16 1.86 17.59
C GLY A 455 27.91 3.09 17.03
N SER A 456 27.61 3.46 15.80
CA SER A 456 28.30 4.52 15.07
C SER A 456 28.06 5.91 15.65
N LYS A 457 27.04 6.06 16.48
CA LYS A 457 26.53 7.34 17.00
C LYS A 457 26.09 8.28 15.86
N ALA A 458 25.68 7.71 14.74
CA ALA A 458 25.16 8.47 13.62
C ALA A 458 23.93 9.29 14.04
N THR A 459 23.90 10.53 13.62
CA THR A 459 22.72 11.39 13.81
C THR A 459 21.72 11.25 12.67
N THR A 460 22.13 10.60 11.58
CA THR A 460 21.29 10.37 10.39
C THR A 460 21.56 8.99 9.81
N CYS A 461 20.53 8.42 9.21
CA CYS A 461 20.62 7.23 8.37
C CYS A 461 19.87 7.50 7.07
N ALA A 462 20.45 7.20 5.92
CA ALA A 462 19.78 7.33 4.64
C ALA A 462 18.71 6.24 4.46
N GLY A 463 17.64 6.57 3.74
CA GLY A 463 16.68 5.56 3.31
C GLY A 463 17.23 4.72 2.14
N ARG A 464 16.61 3.57 1.89
CA ARG A 464 17.00 2.68 0.79
C ARG A 464 15.85 1.76 0.33
N GLY A 465 15.95 1.24 -0.88
CA GLY A 465 15.08 0.16 -1.36
C GLY A 465 15.37 -1.20 -0.71
N ALA A 466 14.48 -2.16 -0.91
CA ALA A 466 14.40 -3.41 -0.15
C ALA A 466 15.47 -4.45 -0.44
N VAL A 467 16.13 -4.43 -1.59
CA VAL A 467 16.94 -5.58 -2.04
C VAL A 467 18.35 -5.51 -1.56
N ARG A 468 18.78 -6.58 -0.84
CA ARG A 468 20.16 -6.75 -0.37
C ARG A 468 20.98 -7.46 -1.44
N GLY A 469 22.02 -6.80 -1.93
CA GLY A 469 22.99 -7.39 -2.88
C GLY A 469 22.59 -7.28 -4.36
N GLU A 470 21.43 -6.70 -4.66
CA GLU A 470 21.11 -6.14 -5.96
C GLU A 470 21.19 -4.62 -5.84
N ASP A 471 21.87 -3.98 -6.77
CA ASP A 471 22.14 -2.53 -6.69
C ASP A 471 20.90 -1.65 -6.75
N GLN A 472 19.73 -2.22 -7.05
CA GLN A 472 18.45 -1.51 -7.14
C GLN A 472 17.28 -2.35 -6.63
N ALA A 473 16.40 -1.71 -5.85
CA ALA A 473 15.12 -2.31 -5.45
C ALA A 473 14.22 -2.55 -6.68
N PRO A 474 13.35 -3.59 -6.65
CA PRO A 474 12.35 -3.76 -7.69
C PRO A 474 11.50 -2.48 -7.83
N GLN A 475 11.30 -2.06 -9.06
CA GLN A 475 10.52 -0.88 -9.41
C GLN A 475 9.32 -1.27 -10.25
N ARG A 476 8.21 -0.58 -10.05
CA ARG A 476 7.06 -0.64 -10.94
C ARG A 476 7.34 0.27 -12.13
N LEU A 477 7.31 -0.30 -13.32
CA LEU A 477 7.39 0.47 -14.56
C LEU A 477 5.97 0.77 -15.04
N THR A 478 5.75 1.98 -15.56
CA THR A 478 4.47 2.36 -16.16
C THR A 478 4.68 3.24 -17.38
N ASN A 479 3.90 2.98 -18.42
CA ASN A 479 3.78 3.85 -19.58
C ASN A 479 2.56 4.79 -19.47
N MET A 480 1.77 4.64 -18.39
CA MET A 480 0.70 5.56 -18.09
C MET A 480 1.31 6.91 -17.71
N ARG A 481 0.96 7.94 -18.46
CA ARG A 481 1.34 9.30 -18.09
C ARG A 481 0.39 9.75 -17.00
N ILE A 482 0.92 10.06 -15.83
CA ILE A 482 0.13 10.68 -14.76
C ILE A 482 -0.39 12.01 -15.32
N PRO A 483 -1.72 12.20 -15.44
CA PRO A 483 -2.23 13.47 -15.92
C PRO A 483 -1.77 14.60 -15.00
N PRO A 484 -1.50 15.79 -15.50
CA PRO A 484 -1.31 16.94 -14.64
C PRO A 484 -2.50 17.03 -13.69
N SER A 485 -2.26 17.40 -12.44
CA SER A 485 -3.14 17.34 -11.28
C SER A 485 -4.59 17.90 -11.44
N ASN A 486 -4.97 18.30 -12.62
CA ASN A 486 -6.28 18.85 -12.99
C ASN A 486 -7.15 17.93 -13.87
N SER A 487 -6.57 16.86 -14.43
CA SER A 487 -7.37 15.92 -15.19
C SER A 487 -8.00 14.90 -14.23
N ARG A 488 -9.32 14.89 -14.18
CA ARG A 488 -10.08 13.85 -13.48
C ARG A 488 -9.79 12.49 -14.12
N VAL A 489 -9.81 11.43 -13.34
CA VAL A 489 -9.67 10.03 -13.80
C VAL A 489 -10.61 9.67 -14.97
N THR A 490 -11.69 10.42 -15.16
CA THR A 490 -12.57 10.32 -16.33
C THR A 490 -11.85 10.47 -17.68
N GLU A 491 -10.68 11.10 -17.72
CA GLU A 491 -9.86 11.15 -18.95
C GLU A 491 -9.04 9.88 -19.20
N LEU A 492 -8.82 9.07 -18.17
CA LEU A 492 -8.18 7.75 -18.28
C LEU A 492 -9.10 6.66 -18.83
N LEU A 493 -10.40 6.95 -18.84
CA LEU A 493 -11.43 6.11 -19.42
C LEU A 493 -11.84 6.72 -20.74
N PRO A 494 -11.07 6.53 -21.79
CA PRO A 494 -11.57 6.91 -23.07
C PRO A 494 -12.85 6.11 -23.29
N GLN A 495 -13.90 6.75 -23.74
CA GLN A 495 -15.09 6.11 -24.29
C GLN A 495 -14.71 5.40 -25.60
N MET A 496 -13.73 4.51 -25.50
CA MET A 496 -13.35 3.69 -26.66
C MET A 496 -14.23 2.46 -26.63
N ASP A 497 -14.89 2.21 -27.72
CA ASP A 497 -15.58 0.95 -27.95
C ASP A 497 -14.59 -0.20 -27.70
N ARG A 498 -15.03 -1.20 -26.91
CA ARG A 498 -14.25 -2.38 -26.59
C ARG A 498 -13.72 -3.07 -27.86
N ALA A 499 -14.52 -3.15 -28.90
CA ALA A 499 -14.13 -3.72 -30.19
C ALA A 499 -12.92 -2.97 -30.80
N LYS A 500 -12.89 -1.65 -30.68
CA LYS A 500 -11.77 -0.82 -31.17
C LYS A 500 -10.51 -0.98 -30.32
N LEU A 501 -10.67 -1.13 -29.00
CA LEU A 501 -9.50 -1.38 -28.11
C LEU A 501 -8.87 -2.75 -28.41
N LEU A 502 -9.71 -3.77 -28.47
CA LEU A 502 -9.26 -5.15 -28.70
C LEU A 502 -8.94 -5.46 -30.16
N GLY A 503 -9.26 -4.55 -31.10
CA GLY A 503 -8.99 -4.74 -32.52
C GLY A 503 -9.69 -5.95 -33.12
N THR A 504 -10.89 -6.29 -32.65
CA THR A 504 -11.63 -7.46 -33.12
C THR A 504 -11.92 -7.41 -34.63
N ASP A 505 -12.12 -6.22 -35.18
CA ASP A 505 -12.31 -6.00 -36.62
C ASP A 505 -11.05 -6.25 -37.46
N HIS A 506 -9.90 -6.32 -36.82
CA HIS A 506 -8.59 -6.53 -37.46
C HIS A 506 -8.00 -7.90 -37.13
N GLY A 507 -8.72 -8.81 -36.47
CA GLY A 507 -8.26 -10.15 -36.13
C GLY A 507 -7.15 -10.16 -35.10
N VAL A 508 -7.16 -9.23 -34.17
CA VAL A 508 -6.19 -9.14 -33.06
C VAL A 508 -6.45 -10.28 -32.08
N VAL A 509 -5.44 -11.07 -31.81
CA VAL A 509 -5.49 -12.23 -30.90
C VAL A 509 -4.91 -11.91 -29.51
N GLU A 510 -3.99 -10.95 -29.42
CA GLU A 510 -3.43 -10.46 -28.17
C GLU A 510 -3.20 -8.94 -28.24
N ILE A 511 -3.41 -8.28 -27.12
CA ILE A 511 -3.03 -6.89 -26.90
C ILE A 511 -1.94 -6.84 -25.83
N GLY A 512 -0.90 -6.04 -26.01
CA GLY A 512 0.23 -5.98 -25.10
C GLY A 512 0.79 -4.59 -24.90
N GLU A 513 1.38 -4.39 -23.75
CA GLU A 513 2.15 -3.20 -23.36
C GLU A 513 3.63 -3.50 -23.54
N SER A 514 4.39 -2.57 -24.11
CA SER A 514 5.80 -2.77 -24.45
C SER A 514 6.74 -2.02 -23.52
N TYR A 515 7.79 -2.71 -23.05
CA TYR A 515 8.84 -2.14 -22.21
C TYR A 515 10.22 -2.52 -22.75
N ARG A 516 11.17 -1.57 -22.69
CA ARG A 516 12.59 -1.88 -22.89
C ARG A 516 13.17 -2.36 -21.57
N MET A 517 13.85 -3.50 -21.57
CA MET A 517 14.48 -4.08 -20.40
C MET A 517 15.94 -4.40 -20.67
N ALA A 518 16.79 -4.11 -19.71
CA ALA A 518 18.21 -4.43 -19.76
C ALA A 518 18.45 -5.90 -19.38
N ALA A 519 19.55 -6.45 -19.85
CA ALA A 519 20.06 -7.75 -19.43
C ALA A 519 20.24 -7.80 -17.91
N GLY A 520 19.87 -8.93 -17.29
CA GLY A 520 19.91 -9.11 -15.85
C GLY A 520 18.70 -8.58 -15.10
N SER A 521 17.76 -7.88 -15.76
CA SER A 521 16.49 -7.49 -15.16
C SER A 521 15.66 -8.73 -14.79
N LYS A 522 15.02 -8.69 -13.60
CA LYS A 522 14.11 -9.75 -13.14
C LYS A 522 12.71 -9.20 -13.01
N VAL A 523 11.75 -9.82 -13.67
CA VAL A 523 10.32 -9.51 -13.56
C VAL A 523 9.70 -10.39 -12.48
N TYR A 524 9.09 -9.79 -11.46
CA TYR A 524 8.46 -10.50 -10.34
C TYR A 524 6.95 -10.69 -10.52
N GLY A 525 6.33 -9.81 -11.27
CA GLY A 525 4.89 -9.79 -11.52
C GLY A 525 4.49 -8.54 -12.26
N LEU A 526 3.20 -8.31 -12.39
CA LEU A 526 2.66 -7.12 -13.02
C LEU A 526 1.35 -6.67 -12.38
N TYR A 527 1.14 -5.38 -12.34
CA TYR A 527 -0.14 -4.78 -12.02
C TYR A 527 -0.96 -4.61 -13.27
N LEU A 528 -2.21 -5.08 -13.23
CA LEU A 528 -3.18 -4.87 -14.28
C LEU A 528 -4.36 -4.08 -13.72
N MET A 529 -4.76 -3.03 -14.41
CA MET A 529 -5.99 -2.33 -14.11
C MET A 529 -7.08 -2.76 -15.06
N LEU A 530 -8.11 -3.36 -14.50
CA LEU A 530 -9.28 -3.83 -15.24
C LEU A 530 -10.53 -3.08 -14.78
N SER A 531 -11.51 -2.96 -15.66
CA SER A 531 -12.79 -2.33 -15.37
C SER A 531 -13.93 -3.23 -15.82
N GLY A 532 -15.08 -3.09 -15.16
CA GLY A 532 -16.29 -3.83 -15.53
C GLY A 532 -16.67 -4.89 -14.50
N GLU A 533 -17.48 -5.84 -14.92
CA GLU A 533 -17.98 -6.93 -14.09
C GLU A 533 -17.57 -8.27 -14.70
N ALA A 534 -16.91 -9.11 -13.91
CA ALA A 534 -16.62 -10.49 -14.22
C ALA A 534 -17.65 -11.44 -13.57
N GLN A 535 -17.71 -12.66 -14.04
CA GLN A 535 -18.44 -13.74 -13.39
C GLN A 535 -17.47 -14.62 -12.59
N SER A 536 -18.00 -15.32 -11.58
CA SER A 536 -17.17 -16.25 -10.81
C SER A 536 -16.59 -17.33 -11.71
N GLY A 537 -15.26 -17.53 -11.58
CA GLY A 537 -14.49 -18.45 -12.44
C GLY A 537 -13.97 -17.82 -13.73
N ASP A 538 -14.25 -16.54 -14.00
CA ASP A 538 -13.63 -15.84 -15.14
C ASP A 538 -12.12 -15.65 -14.90
N GLU A 539 -11.35 -15.91 -15.95
CA GLU A 539 -9.90 -15.81 -15.95
C GLU A 539 -9.40 -15.07 -17.20
N VAL A 540 -8.24 -14.42 -17.05
CA VAL A 540 -7.55 -13.76 -18.17
C VAL A 540 -6.17 -14.39 -18.33
N GLN A 541 -5.84 -14.78 -19.57
CA GLN A 541 -4.53 -15.29 -19.91
C GLN A 541 -3.58 -14.12 -20.21
N VAL A 542 -2.49 -14.07 -19.45
CA VAL A 542 -1.39 -13.11 -19.59
C VAL A 542 -0.17 -13.83 -20.12
N THR A 543 0.43 -13.32 -21.21
CA THR A 543 1.63 -13.90 -21.79
C THR A 543 2.74 -12.85 -21.88
N ILE A 544 3.95 -13.22 -21.49
CA ILE A 544 5.13 -12.36 -21.55
C ILE A 544 5.99 -12.82 -22.74
N TYR A 545 6.31 -11.88 -23.63
CA TYR A 545 7.15 -12.12 -24.79
C TYR A 545 8.43 -11.28 -24.72
N GLY A 546 9.56 -11.91 -25.05
CA GLY A 546 10.84 -11.24 -25.27
C GLY A 546 11.14 -11.02 -26.74
N ASN A 547 12.30 -10.37 -26.99
CA ASN A 547 12.82 -10.11 -28.34
C ASN A 547 11.80 -9.43 -29.27
N GLY A 548 11.10 -8.40 -28.74
CA GLY A 548 10.08 -7.69 -29.52
C GLY A 548 8.91 -8.58 -29.94
N GLY A 549 8.55 -9.58 -29.12
CA GLY A 549 7.43 -10.48 -29.36
C GLY A 549 7.80 -11.80 -30.06
N ALA A 550 9.07 -11.99 -30.40
CA ALA A 550 9.50 -13.20 -31.12
C ALA A 550 9.60 -14.46 -30.23
N THR A 551 9.84 -14.27 -28.93
CA THR A 551 10.06 -15.38 -28.00
C THR A 551 9.04 -15.31 -26.86
N ARG A 552 8.25 -16.36 -26.67
CA ARG A 552 7.36 -16.48 -25.50
C ARG A 552 8.20 -16.88 -24.28
N LEU A 553 8.17 -16.06 -23.23
CA LEU A 553 8.96 -16.23 -22.01
C LEU A 553 8.14 -16.87 -20.87
N SER A 554 6.88 -16.46 -20.70
CA SER A 554 5.97 -17.01 -19.68
C SER A 554 4.52 -16.88 -20.12
N THR A 555 3.66 -17.72 -19.55
CA THR A 555 2.21 -17.60 -19.65
C THR A 555 1.62 -17.88 -18.28
N GLU A 556 0.82 -16.95 -17.78
CA GLU A 556 0.18 -16.98 -16.48
C GLU A 556 -1.34 -16.80 -16.66
N VAL A 557 -2.09 -17.27 -15.69
CA VAL A 557 -3.55 -17.10 -15.64
C VAL A 557 -3.87 -16.17 -14.46
N LEU A 558 -4.66 -15.15 -14.72
CA LEU A 558 -5.14 -14.21 -13.72
C LEU A 558 -6.62 -14.43 -13.49
N SER A 559 -6.98 -14.80 -12.27
CA SER A 559 -8.38 -14.87 -11.85
C SER A 559 -9.00 -13.48 -11.71
N LEU A 560 -10.25 -13.36 -12.13
CA LEU A 560 -11.03 -12.12 -12.07
C LEU A 560 -12.05 -12.08 -10.93
N GLU A 561 -11.96 -12.95 -9.93
CA GLU A 561 -12.87 -12.97 -8.78
C GLU A 561 -12.98 -11.60 -8.08
N SER A 562 -11.92 -10.80 -8.09
CA SER A 562 -11.96 -9.43 -7.54
C SER A 562 -12.86 -8.46 -8.34
N LEU A 563 -13.24 -8.79 -9.56
CA LEU A 563 -14.19 -8.05 -10.42
C LEU A 563 -15.61 -8.58 -10.35
N VAL A 564 -15.85 -9.65 -9.62
CA VAL A 564 -17.22 -10.17 -9.40
C VAL A 564 -17.95 -9.23 -8.45
N LEU A 565 -19.00 -8.56 -8.94
CA LEU A 565 -19.80 -7.63 -8.14
C LEU A 565 -20.81 -8.39 -7.30
N ASN A 566 -20.90 -8.07 -6.02
CA ASN A 566 -21.95 -8.61 -5.16
C ASN A 566 -23.32 -7.95 -5.44
N SER A 567 -24.40 -8.53 -4.91
CA SER A 567 -25.77 -8.10 -5.14
C SER A 567 -26.06 -6.65 -4.69
N LYS A 568 -25.28 -6.10 -3.76
CA LYS A 568 -25.41 -4.72 -3.27
C LYS A 568 -24.72 -3.75 -4.22
N GLU A 569 -23.52 -4.10 -4.69
CA GLU A 569 -22.77 -3.30 -5.69
C GLU A 569 -23.52 -3.20 -7.02
N LYS A 570 -24.17 -4.29 -7.45
CA LYS A 570 -25.07 -4.29 -8.63
C LYS A 570 -26.26 -3.31 -8.51
N LYS A 571 -26.78 -3.13 -7.29
CA LYS A 571 -27.93 -2.22 -7.05
C LYS A 571 -27.54 -0.75 -6.98
N THR A 572 -26.30 -0.44 -6.65
CA THR A 572 -25.83 0.96 -6.49
C THR A 572 -25.44 1.61 -7.81
N GLN A 573 -25.53 0.92 -8.95
CA GLN A 573 -25.18 1.41 -10.29
C GLN A 573 -23.85 2.17 -10.31
N VAL A 574 -22.85 1.70 -9.58
CA VAL A 574 -21.51 2.28 -9.67
C VAL A 574 -21.00 1.93 -11.07
N PRO A 575 -20.87 2.90 -11.99
CA PRO A 575 -20.40 2.60 -13.34
C PRO A 575 -18.99 2.03 -13.25
N GLY A 576 -18.82 0.79 -13.72
CA GLY A 576 -17.53 0.15 -13.89
C GLY A 576 -16.68 0.09 -12.61
N ALA A 577 -16.72 -1.01 -11.89
CA ALA A 577 -15.73 -1.24 -10.85
C ALA A 577 -14.35 -1.28 -11.50
N PHE A 578 -13.46 -0.39 -11.05
CA PHE A 578 -12.04 -0.42 -11.41
C PHE A 578 -11.30 -1.20 -10.35
N ARG A 579 -10.49 -2.16 -10.77
CA ARG A 579 -9.67 -2.97 -9.87
C ARG A 579 -8.25 -3.05 -10.41
N GLU A 580 -7.29 -2.65 -9.60
CA GLU A 580 -5.90 -2.99 -9.83
C GLU A 580 -5.63 -4.36 -9.23
N ILE A 581 -5.17 -5.28 -10.05
CA ILE A 581 -4.87 -6.66 -9.66
C ILE A 581 -3.39 -6.89 -9.86
N TYR A 582 -2.72 -7.45 -8.85
CA TYR A 582 -1.34 -7.88 -8.98
C TYR A 582 -1.27 -9.35 -9.36
N LEU A 583 -0.72 -9.62 -10.55
CA LEU A 583 -0.37 -10.96 -10.99
C LEU A 583 1.08 -11.24 -10.60
N ARG A 584 1.28 -12.12 -9.64
CA ARG A 584 2.61 -12.60 -9.29
C ARG A 584 3.02 -13.72 -10.22
N LEU A 585 4.22 -13.65 -10.77
CA LEU A 585 4.76 -14.76 -11.54
C LEU A 585 5.07 -15.95 -10.63
N SER A 586 4.89 -17.15 -11.12
CA SER A 586 5.20 -18.41 -10.43
C SER A 586 6.68 -18.51 -10.04
N SER A 587 7.56 -17.91 -10.86
CA SER A 587 8.97 -17.64 -10.54
C SER A 587 9.40 -16.33 -11.19
N PRO A 588 10.34 -15.56 -10.60
CA PRO A 588 10.88 -14.37 -11.25
C PRO A 588 11.48 -14.73 -12.63
N LEU A 589 11.09 -13.94 -13.62
CA LEU A 589 11.54 -14.10 -15.00
C LEU A 589 12.79 -13.25 -15.23
N GLU A 590 13.92 -13.87 -15.57
CA GLU A 590 15.16 -13.17 -15.89
C GLU A 590 15.24 -12.78 -17.36
N VAL A 591 15.53 -11.52 -17.64
CA VAL A 591 15.77 -10.96 -18.96
C VAL A 591 17.25 -11.11 -19.29
N THR A 592 17.59 -12.00 -20.22
CA THR A 592 18.98 -12.42 -20.48
C THR A 592 19.77 -11.49 -21.42
N SER A 593 19.09 -10.57 -22.12
CA SER A 593 19.71 -9.61 -23.04
C SER A 593 18.90 -8.32 -23.07
N ASP A 594 19.52 -7.20 -23.46
CA ASP A 594 18.80 -5.95 -23.71
C ASP A 594 17.76 -6.15 -24.80
N GLN A 595 16.48 -6.01 -24.45
CA GLN A 595 15.40 -6.32 -25.37
C GLN A 595 14.12 -5.54 -25.07
N VAL A 596 13.20 -5.57 -26.02
CA VAL A 596 11.81 -5.13 -25.81
C VAL A 596 11.00 -6.34 -25.36
N VAL A 597 10.32 -6.19 -24.23
CA VAL A 597 9.44 -7.19 -23.63
C VAL A 597 7.99 -6.73 -23.78
N TYR A 598 7.11 -7.61 -24.23
CA TYR A 598 5.67 -7.36 -24.29
C TYR A 598 4.97 -8.14 -23.19
N PHE A 599 4.14 -7.41 -22.43
CA PHE A 599 3.20 -7.99 -21.46
C PHE A 599 1.83 -7.96 -22.10
N SER A 600 1.33 -9.12 -22.48
CA SER A 600 0.14 -9.21 -23.31
C SER A 600 -1.00 -9.95 -22.64
N ILE A 601 -2.21 -9.63 -23.09
CA ILE A 601 -3.45 -10.29 -22.69
C ILE A 601 -4.08 -10.88 -23.93
N SER A 602 -4.51 -12.15 -23.84
CA SER A 602 -5.29 -12.80 -24.89
C SER A 602 -6.67 -12.14 -25.00
N THR A 603 -6.99 -11.60 -26.17
CA THR A 603 -8.30 -10.94 -26.41
C THR A 603 -9.48 -11.89 -26.24
N ALA A 604 -9.27 -13.18 -26.54
CA ALA A 604 -10.27 -14.23 -26.37
C ALA A 604 -10.53 -14.59 -24.91
N SER A 605 -9.56 -14.34 -24.00
CA SER A 605 -9.72 -14.62 -22.58
C SER A 605 -10.37 -13.47 -21.82
N ILE A 606 -10.51 -12.27 -22.40
CA ILE A 606 -11.13 -11.13 -21.72
C ILE A 606 -12.67 -11.30 -21.75
N PRO A 607 -13.35 -11.50 -20.63
CA PRO A 607 -14.80 -11.66 -20.58
C PRO A 607 -15.54 -10.45 -21.17
N GLN A 608 -16.76 -10.66 -21.68
CA GLN A 608 -17.52 -9.63 -22.38
C GLN A 608 -17.80 -8.38 -21.51
N GLY A 609 -17.96 -8.54 -20.20
CA GLY A 609 -18.19 -7.45 -19.23
C GLY A 609 -16.93 -6.74 -18.76
N VAL A 610 -15.73 -7.20 -19.16
CA VAL A 610 -14.45 -6.71 -18.65
C VAL A 610 -13.68 -5.96 -19.73
N SER A 611 -12.96 -4.91 -19.34
CA SER A 611 -12.07 -4.13 -20.19
C SER A 611 -10.75 -3.80 -19.50
N VAL A 612 -9.68 -3.66 -20.28
CA VAL A 612 -8.38 -3.19 -19.79
C VAL A 612 -8.38 -1.68 -19.75
N VAL A 613 -7.98 -1.10 -18.62
CA VAL A 613 -7.84 0.34 -18.49
C VAL A 613 -6.68 0.83 -19.35
N HIS A 614 -6.89 1.91 -20.07
CA HIS A 614 -5.95 2.45 -21.03
C HIS A 614 -5.98 3.98 -21.05
N GLN A 615 -4.92 4.58 -21.57
CA GLN A 615 -4.79 6.01 -21.76
C GLN A 615 -4.52 6.31 -23.23
N LYS A 616 -5.28 7.27 -23.79
CA LYS A 616 -5.02 7.80 -25.13
C LYS A 616 -4.01 8.95 -25.05
N HIS A 617 -3.14 9.00 -26.05
CA HIS A 617 -2.20 10.08 -26.24
C HIS A 617 -2.50 10.78 -27.57
N SER A 618 -2.42 12.11 -27.58
CA SER A 618 -2.55 12.91 -28.81
C SER A 618 -1.44 12.64 -29.83
N GLU A 619 -0.29 12.19 -29.35
CA GLU A 619 0.90 11.95 -30.14
C GLU A 619 1.08 10.45 -30.45
N PRO A 620 1.18 10.05 -31.74
CA PRO A 620 1.44 8.64 -32.09
C PRO A 620 2.77 8.11 -31.53
N THR A 621 3.76 8.96 -31.29
CA THR A 621 5.07 8.63 -30.72
C THR A 621 4.98 8.18 -29.25
N ALA A 622 3.89 8.54 -28.57
CA ALA A 622 3.62 8.11 -27.20
C ALA A 622 2.96 6.73 -27.09
N ASN A 623 2.83 6.01 -28.22
CA ASN A 623 2.25 4.70 -28.25
C ASN A 623 3.19 3.64 -27.66
N SER A 624 2.70 2.86 -26.70
CA SER A 624 3.38 1.68 -26.15
C SER A 624 2.63 0.37 -26.44
N VAL A 625 1.42 0.47 -26.97
CA VAL A 625 0.55 -0.69 -27.21
C VAL A 625 0.88 -1.38 -28.52
N MET A 626 1.00 -2.70 -28.42
CA MET A 626 1.21 -3.62 -29.54
C MET A 626 0.00 -4.54 -29.69
N TRP A 627 -0.42 -4.74 -30.90
CA TRP A 627 -1.43 -5.69 -31.30
C TRP A 627 -0.80 -6.90 -32.00
N ARG A 628 -1.17 -8.08 -31.60
CA ARG A 628 -0.80 -9.30 -32.32
C ARG A 628 -1.92 -9.68 -33.28
N VAL A 629 -1.61 -9.58 -34.57
CA VAL A 629 -2.53 -9.97 -35.67
C VAL A 629 -1.99 -11.23 -36.29
N GLY A 630 -2.70 -12.34 -36.12
CA GLY A 630 -2.18 -13.67 -36.47
C GLY A 630 -0.92 -14.00 -35.66
N SER A 631 0.24 -14.14 -36.31
CA SER A 631 1.53 -14.39 -35.66
C SER A 631 2.40 -13.14 -35.47
N GLU A 632 2.01 -11.99 -36.00
CA GLU A 632 2.83 -10.79 -36.06
C GLU A 632 2.42 -9.72 -35.08
N TRP A 633 3.39 -9.11 -34.40
CA TRP A 633 3.19 -7.94 -33.56
C TRP A 633 3.23 -6.66 -34.38
N GLN A 634 2.22 -5.80 -34.21
CA GLN A 634 2.06 -4.55 -34.93
C GLN A 634 1.74 -3.44 -33.93
N PRO A 635 2.30 -2.23 -34.09
CA PRO A 635 1.94 -1.12 -33.21
C PRO A 635 0.47 -0.73 -33.44
N TYR A 636 -0.25 -0.40 -32.34
CA TYR A 636 -1.63 0.09 -32.38
C TYR A 636 -1.83 1.23 -33.39
N THR A 637 -0.86 2.12 -33.50
CA THR A 637 -0.86 3.28 -34.42
C THR A 637 -0.86 2.90 -35.90
N LYS A 638 -0.52 1.68 -36.27
CA LYS A 638 -0.63 1.21 -37.65
C LYS A 638 -2.08 1.24 -38.16
N TYR A 639 -3.02 0.93 -37.28
CA TYR A 639 -4.45 0.87 -37.58
C TYR A 639 -5.20 2.11 -37.13
N ASN A 640 -4.63 2.85 -36.17
CA ASN A 640 -5.25 4.02 -35.53
C ASN A 640 -4.31 5.24 -35.63
N ARG A 641 -4.38 5.98 -36.71
CA ARG A 641 -3.50 7.12 -37.02
C ARG A 641 -3.74 8.36 -36.14
N GLY A 642 -4.79 8.36 -35.29
CA GLY A 642 -5.23 9.51 -34.53
C GLY A 642 -4.57 9.72 -33.16
N GLY A 643 -3.50 9.02 -32.84
CA GLY A 643 -2.80 9.16 -31.57
C GLY A 643 -2.21 7.84 -31.06
N GLY A 644 -1.48 7.90 -29.95
CA GLY A 644 -0.94 6.73 -29.25
C GLY A 644 -1.88 6.15 -28.19
N LEU A 645 -1.54 4.98 -27.67
CA LEU A 645 -2.23 4.30 -26.60
C LEU A 645 -1.22 3.70 -25.62
N SER A 646 -1.55 3.69 -24.32
CA SER A 646 -0.90 2.88 -23.29
C SER A 646 -1.94 2.09 -22.53
N LEU A 647 -1.61 0.85 -22.15
CA LEU A 647 -2.44 0.02 -21.29
C LEU A 647 -1.92 0.10 -19.86
N TRP A 648 -2.82 -0.04 -18.90
CA TRP A 648 -2.40 -0.18 -17.52
C TRP A 648 -1.98 -1.63 -17.24
N ILE A 649 -0.79 -1.96 -17.69
CA ILE A 649 -0.09 -3.23 -17.47
C ILE A 649 1.33 -2.87 -17.05
N ASP A 650 1.57 -2.82 -15.76
CA ASP A 650 2.76 -2.28 -15.14
C ASP A 650 3.63 -3.39 -14.53
N PRO A 651 4.73 -3.80 -15.14
CA PRO A 651 5.60 -4.82 -14.58
C PRO A 651 6.41 -4.31 -13.37
N VAL A 652 6.67 -5.23 -12.44
CA VAL A 652 7.55 -5.06 -11.28
C VAL A 652 8.90 -5.69 -11.61
N VAL A 653 9.94 -4.85 -11.73
CA VAL A 653 11.24 -5.26 -12.26
C VAL A 653 12.38 -4.83 -11.35
N SER A 654 13.36 -5.72 -11.07
CA SER A 654 14.67 -5.36 -10.50
C SER A 654 15.75 -5.30 -11.59
N HIS A 655 16.85 -4.63 -11.31
CA HIS A 655 17.93 -4.32 -12.27
C HIS A 655 17.44 -3.52 -13.47
N VAL A 656 16.95 -2.34 -13.18
CA VAL A 656 16.68 -1.38 -14.24
C VAL A 656 17.90 -0.50 -14.41
N THR A 657 18.90 -0.93 -15.17
CA THR A 657 19.67 0.03 -15.96
C THR A 657 18.82 0.36 -17.20
N LEU A 658 17.63 0.79 -16.97
CA LEU A 658 16.99 1.59 -17.98
C LEU A 658 17.83 2.88 -18.04
N THR A 659 18.39 3.18 -19.20
CA THR A 659 18.02 4.46 -19.75
C THR A 659 16.49 4.51 -19.63
N ALA A 660 15.96 4.78 -18.44
CA ALA A 660 14.63 5.25 -18.25
C ALA A 660 14.37 6.19 -19.43
N PRO A 661 13.21 6.23 -20.03
CA PRO A 661 12.76 7.51 -20.52
C PRO A 661 13.04 8.36 -19.30
N THR A 662 14.13 9.10 -19.35
CA THR A 662 14.65 9.96 -18.29
C THR A 662 13.42 10.36 -17.55
N LEU A 663 13.25 10.00 -16.26
CA LEU A 663 12.21 10.67 -15.49
C LEU A 663 12.45 12.11 -15.92
N VAL A 664 11.63 12.56 -16.85
CA VAL A 664 11.76 13.91 -17.37
C VAL A 664 11.50 14.66 -16.11
N GLU A 665 12.57 15.14 -15.49
CA GLU A 665 12.42 16.01 -14.34
C GLU A 665 11.29 16.91 -14.74
N PRO A 666 10.20 16.97 -13.94
CA PRO A 666 8.98 17.62 -14.41
C PRO A 666 9.43 18.93 -15.03
N ARG A 667 9.02 19.20 -16.27
CA ARG A 667 9.52 20.37 -17.03
C ARG A 667 9.50 21.64 -16.17
N LEU A 668 8.56 21.69 -15.22
CA LEU A 668 8.43 22.75 -14.24
C LEU A 668 8.65 22.19 -12.82
N LYS A 669 9.61 22.75 -12.10
CA LYS A 669 9.91 22.42 -10.71
C LYS A 669 9.96 23.68 -9.87
N ILE A 670 9.09 23.76 -8.86
CA ILE A 670 9.09 24.88 -7.91
C ILE A 670 9.79 24.45 -6.61
N THR A 671 10.73 25.26 -6.14
CA THR A 671 11.50 25.00 -4.92
C THR A 671 11.70 26.30 -4.14
N PRO A 672 11.73 26.27 -2.79
CA PRO A 672 12.22 27.39 -2.02
C PRO A 672 13.70 27.68 -2.38
N LEU A 673 14.01 28.91 -2.68
CA LEU A 673 15.40 29.36 -2.87
C LEU A 673 16.02 29.77 -1.53
N ASN A 674 15.22 30.45 -0.70
CA ASN A 674 15.52 30.86 0.68
C ASN A 674 14.18 31.15 1.42
N ASP A 675 14.26 31.71 2.62
CA ASP A 675 13.08 32.00 3.45
C ASP A 675 12.11 33.02 2.81
N GLU A 676 12.61 33.86 1.88
CA GLU A 676 11.84 34.94 1.27
C GLU A 676 11.50 34.72 -0.21
N GLN A 677 12.16 33.77 -0.87
CA GLN A 677 12.07 33.59 -2.31
C GLN A 677 11.80 32.16 -2.73
N MET A 678 11.04 32.02 -3.79
CA MET A 678 10.78 30.77 -4.51
C MET A 678 11.44 30.80 -5.88
N MET A 679 11.91 29.64 -6.34
CA MET A 679 12.41 29.44 -7.68
C MET A 679 11.53 28.44 -8.42
N LEU A 680 11.05 28.83 -9.60
CA LEU A 680 10.41 27.93 -10.57
C LEU A 680 11.46 27.61 -11.65
N LYS A 681 12.01 26.41 -11.62
CA LYS A 681 12.95 25.92 -12.62
C LYS A 681 12.20 25.35 -13.81
N VAL A 682 12.73 25.62 -15.03
CA VAL A 682 12.20 25.11 -16.29
C VAL A 682 13.21 24.12 -16.88
N ASN A 683 12.91 22.84 -16.84
CA ASN A 683 13.74 21.79 -17.44
C ASN A 683 13.30 21.60 -18.90
N ASP A 684 13.70 22.53 -19.77
CA ASP A 684 13.36 22.51 -21.19
C ASP A 684 14.52 21.96 -22.03
N LEU A 685 14.37 20.74 -22.49
CA LEU A 685 15.34 20.07 -23.37
C LEU A 685 15.33 20.62 -24.81
N SER A 686 14.30 21.40 -25.18
CA SER A 686 14.21 22.03 -26.49
C SER A 686 15.06 23.29 -26.60
N GLY A 687 15.51 23.86 -25.46
CA GLY A 687 16.41 25.01 -25.41
C GLY A 687 15.76 26.31 -25.87
N SER A 688 14.52 26.58 -25.47
CA SER A 688 13.82 27.83 -25.79
C SER A 688 14.63 29.07 -25.36
N ALA A 689 14.69 30.05 -26.21
CA ALA A 689 15.47 31.29 -25.94
C ALA A 689 14.80 32.15 -24.84
N SER A 690 13.52 32.00 -24.64
CA SER A 690 12.79 32.73 -23.60
C SER A 690 11.58 31.94 -23.12
N TYR A 691 11.19 32.18 -21.87
CA TYR A 691 10.00 31.59 -21.24
C TYR A 691 9.08 32.70 -20.74
N MET A 692 7.77 32.45 -20.86
CA MET A 692 6.71 33.28 -20.28
C MET A 692 6.05 32.55 -19.15
N LEU A 693 6.11 33.09 -17.93
CA LEU A 693 5.35 32.66 -16.77
C LEU A 693 4.03 33.44 -16.67
N ARG A 694 2.93 32.77 -16.47
CA ARG A 694 1.64 33.36 -16.09
C ARG A 694 1.11 32.62 -14.89
N ALA A 695 0.60 33.36 -13.92
CA ALA A 695 -0.03 32.78 -12.75
C ALA A 695 -1.54 33.09 -12.75
N TYR A 696 -2.32 32.10 -12.35
CA TYR A 696 -3.78 32.18 -12.33
C TYR A 696 -4.32 31.67 -10.98
N THR A 697 -5.47 32.22 -10.57
CA THR A 697 -6.27 31.62 -9.50
C THR A 697 -6.84 30.26 -9.95
N LEU A 698 -7.38 29.48 -9.02
CA LEU A 698 -8.11 28.24 -9.35
C LEU A 698 -9.32 28.48 -10.27
N LEU A 699 -9.87 29.70 -10.29
CA LEU A 699 -10.97 30.10 -11.17
C LEU A 699 -10.51 30.54 -12.56
N GLY A 700 -9.18 30.52 -12.82
CA GLY A 700 -8.60 30.91 -14.11
C GLY A 700 -8.36 32.42 -14.28
N GLU A 701 -8.51 33.22 -13.23
CA GLU A 701 -8.24 34.65 -13.27
C GLU A 701 -6.72 34.90 -13.26
N PRO A 702 -6.17 35.68 -14.21
CA PRO A 702 -4.74 35.98 -14.24
C PRO A 702 -4.36 36.93 -13.09
N ILE A 703 -3.32 36.56 -12.34
CA ILE A 703 -2.85 37.32 -11.16
C ILE A 703 -1.42 37.79 -11.28
N TYR A 704 -0.61 37.19 -12.18
CA TYR A 704 0.79 37.58 -12.37
C TYR A 704 1.31 37.12 -13.73
N SER A 705 2.27 37.87 -14.29
CA SER A 705 3.03 37.41 -15.45
C SER A 705 4.47 37.91 -15.37
N ASP A 706 5.41 37.10 -15.86
CA ASP A 706 6.84 37.42 -15.94
C ASP A 706 7.46 36.75 -17.16
N ARG A 707 8.61 37.26 -17.61
CA ARG A 707 9.34 36.71 -18.74
C ARG A 707 10.82 36.51 -18.38
N SER A 708 11.32 35.32 -18.64
CA SER A 708 12.74 34.97 -18.51
C SER A 708 13.36 34.86 -19.89
N VAL A 709 14.50 35.48 -20.10
CA VAL A 709 15.28 35.47 -21.36
C VAL A 709 16.69 35.00 -21.05
N GLY A 710 17.12 33.93 -21.75
CA GLY A 710 18.44 33.34 -21.55
C GLY A 710 18.64 32.67 -20.18
N LYS A 711 17.56 32.42 -19.44
CA LYS A 711 17.58 31.69 -18.15
C LYS A 711 16.46 30.70 -18.12
N ASP A 712 16.70 29.52 -17.56
CA ASP A 712 15.78 28.42 -17.40
C ASP A 712 15.05 28.41 -16.03
N PHE A 713 14.89 29.59 -15.42
CA PHE A 713 14.20 29.74 -14.15
C PHE A 713 13.54 31.11 -13.97
N PHE A 714 12.56 31.16 -13.07
CA PHE A 714 11.98 32.39 -12.52
C PHE A 714 12.22 32.42 -11.01
N ILE A 715 12.48 33.60 -10.49
CA ILE A 715 12.58 33.86 -9.05
C ILE A 715 11.54 34.89 -8.69
N PHE A 716 10.72 34.59 -7.68
CA PHE A 716 9.71 35.50 -7.18
C PHE A 716 9.60 35.45 -5.65
N PRO A 717 9.16 36.56 -5.00
CA PRO A 717 8.97 36.58 -3.56
C PRO A 717 7.95 35.53 -3.13
N ARG A 718 8.21 34.86 -2.00
CA ARG A 718 7.32 33.82 -1.44
C ARG A 718 5.93 34.36 -1.14
N ASN A 719 5.84 35.62 -0.70
CA ASN A 719 4.58 36.29 -0.40
C ASN A 719 3.84 36.83 -1.64
N LEU A 720 4.39 36.74 -2.85
CA LEU A 720 3.77 37.25 -4.08
C LEU A 720 2.36 36.69 -4.30
N PHE A 721 2.15 35.43 -3.93
CA PHE A 721 0.88 34.74 -4.08
C PHE A 721 0.19 34.46 -2.73
N GLU A 722 0.65 35.10 -1.68
CA GLU A 722 0.06 35.00 -0.35
C GLU A 722 -1.40 35.44 -0.38
N GLY A 723 -2.27 34.65 0.22
CA GLY A 723 -3.72 34.93 0.21
C GLY A 723 -4.53 34.22 -0.88
N PHE A 724 -3.88 33.73 -1.95
CA PHE A 724 -4.57 32.98 -3.01
C PHE A 724 -4.74 31.48 -2.68
N GLY A 725 -3.96 30.96 -1.74
CA GLY A 725 -3.96 29.55 -1.37
C GLY A 725 -3.29 28.69 -2.46
N VAL A 726 -4.04 28.25 -3.45
CA VAL A 726 -3.51 27.53 -4.61
C VAL A 726 -3.45 28.44 -5.83
N VAL A 727 -2.29 28.44 -6.50
CA VAL A 727 -2.05 29.19 -7.72
C VAL A 727 -1.62 28.24 -8.83
N ILE A 728 -2.14 28.43 -10.03
CA ILE A 728 -1.71 27.73 -11.24
C ILE A 728 -0.61 28.56 -11.90
N LEU A 729 0.60 28.02 -11.94
CA LEU A 729 1.73 28.61 -12.66
C LEU A 729 1.84 27.96 -14.02
N ASN A 730 1.56 28.71 -15.07
CA ASN A 730 1.69 28.27 -16.46
C ASN A 730 2.98 28.86 -17.05
N VAL A 731 3.82 28.01 -17.60
CA VAL A 731 5.03 28.42 -18.33
C VAL A 731 4.91 28.00 -19.77
N SER A 732 5.23 28.90 -20.66
CA SER A 732 5.30 28.63 -22.10
C SER A 732 6.67 29.00 -22.66
N GLY A 733 7.19 28.16 -23.54
CA GLY A 733 8.38 28.38 -24.37
C GLY A 733 8.05 28.25 -25.85
N ASP A 734 9.07 28.08 -26.69
CA ASP A 734 8.87 27.92 -28.12
C ASP A 734 8.17 26.64 -28.48
N GLY A 735 6.86 26.74 -28.83
CA GLY A 735 6.07 25.60 -29.28
C GLY A 735 5.46 24.71 -28.16
N TRP A 736 5.57 25.11 -26.90
CA TRP A 736 5.01 24.35 -25.78
C TRP A 736 4.44 25.24 -24.67
N SER A 737 3.53 24.70 -23.87
CA SER A 737 3.03 25.31 -22.65
C SER A 737 2.69 24.24 -21.62
N GLU A 738 3.08 24.46 -20.37
CA GLU A 738 2.85 23.52 -19.26
C GLU A 738 2.48 24.27 -17.99
N SER A 739 1.70 23.65 -17.13
CA SER A 739 1.23 24.25 -15.88
C SER A 739 1.58 23.40 -14.68
N ILE A 740 1.94 24.04 -13.58
CA ILE A 740 2.12 23.43 -12.27
C ILE A 740 1.23 24.15 -11.27
N LYS A 741 0.62 23.39 -10.35
CA LYS A 741 -0.05 23.96 -9.18
C LYS A 741 0.98 24.23 -8.08
N ALA A 742 0.93 25.39 -7.52
CA ALA A 742 1.74 25.78 -6.38
C ALA A 742 0.85 26.22 -5.21
N LEU A 743 1.21 25.77 -4.02
CA LEU A 743 0.55 26.15 -2.78
C LEU A 743 1.26 27.34 -2.16
N PHE A 744 0.49 28.40 -1.95
CA PHE A 744 0.93 29.61 -1.24
C PHE A 744 -0.04 29.83 -0.07
N PRO A 745 0.29 29.27 1.10
CA PRO A 745 -0.62 29.34 2.23
C PRO A 745 -0.87 30.78 2.64
N LYS A 746 -2.09 31.04 3.15
CA LYS A 746 -2.38 32.29 3.83
C LYS A 746 -1.65 32.26 5.18
N ASN A 747 -0.83 33.26 5.48
CA ASN A 747 -0.29 33.48 6.82
C ASN A 747 -1.40 33.73 7.84
#